data_85930ab03ff5178319d2da26bea8804a
#
_entry.id   85930ab03ff5178319d2da26bea8804a
#
_cell.length_a   1.000
_cell.length_b   1.000
_cell.length_c   1.000
_cell.angle_alpha   90.00
_cell.angle_beta   90.00
_cell.angle_gamma   90.00
#
_symmetry.space_group_name_H-M   'P 1'
#
loop_
_entity.id
_entity.type
_entity.pdbx_description
1 polymer ?
#
loop_
_entity_poly.entity_id
_entity_poly.type
_entity_poly.pdbx_seq_one_letter_code
_entity_poly.pdbx_strand_id
1 'polypeptide(L)'
;MTTGHAGFDRFIEGVGELVTDGTVVPAWSPDGKSLAFLDGTAEERTGQLVDLESGRSGPLVADVTALRDAVRAATGQTPAGKGLPFDHIGFAGARQLAAAVGSVQVTVDLDSGEVAEVPAERPLDVHLEFADSLRRTPKEFLRTVPLVDPAKARELASPQGDAFISTVDGNIVLRSVADNRAVPLTTDGTPEHEYRFDLVDPALAVLGLAFAVCNWSPDGSRLAVHRVDNRGVHQSPQIHHLKREDEVVHRYHGQAGGRLERTTLHVLDRYGRAPVELDLGDTTDTYPVHAAWLPDSAQLVVFVLSRDCRRAEVLLADATTGKTRRLFSEEGETFLRIHHDVYFGRKIGLFATPDGTRLLWLSERSGWKHLYLYDLDGTPIRQLTEGEWPVDYVHRVDDDHVYFTAHLDQTRPYDVHLARVPLAGGPVERLSDQPGVHRMMFAPTGEVLIDTWSTPAEGPRSVLRRADGSLVCELSAADTSQLDWTPPRQFTATAADGETELWGVMFFPADFDETKQYPLVEYVYGGPQIAVAPHSSDGFYTKKVLALAQLGYVTFVVDGRGTPGRSKAFHDVVFRDWTAGLAPDHAAVVRQLKERHTFLSEAKVGVVGGSWGGYTAFHLAAERPDIYTAAVSFAPGFDPYSSVLYECYLGFPQTDRDAYRKAELFPLATQLSSEFLLACGTIDHATWTDSIKMCEALIRAGKEHEFVVLPEQPHGFDAVHDSYFWRKVAAFFRAHLQEGNR
;
A
#
# COMPACT_ATOMS: atom_id res chain seq x y z
N MET A 1 -7.59 8.18 -28.51
CA MET A 1 -7.57 7.08 -29.52
C MET A 1 -8.13 5.86 -28.84
N THR A 2 -9.15 5.26 -29.38
CA THR A 2 -9.68 3.98 -28.87
C THR A 2 -8.88 2.83 -29.47
N THR A 3 -8.71 1.73 -28.74
CA THR A 3 -8.03 0.52 -29.23
C THR A 3 -8.84 -0.22 -30.29
N GLY A 4 -10.09 0.16 -30.50
CA GLY A 4 -11.10 -0.60 -31.25
C GLY A 4 -11.69 -1.77 -30.46
N HIS A 5 -11.30 -1.93 -29.18
CA HIS A 5 -11.84 -2.92 -28.25
C HIS A 5 -12.52 -2.21 -27.07
N ALA A 6 -13.82 -2.04 -27.15
CA ALA A 6 -14.61 -1.33 -26.15
C ALA A 6 -14.44 -1.93 -24.72
N GLY A 7 -14.31 -3.25 -24.61
CA GLY A 7 -14.07 -3.92 -23.32
C GLY A 7 -12.73 -3.50 -22.68
N PHE A 8 -11.64 -3.47 -23.45
CA PHE A 8 -10.35 -3.04 -22.93
C PHE A 8 -10.39 -1.58 -22.45
N ASP A 9 -10.88 -0.67 -23.30
CA ASP A 9 -10.95 0.76 -22.97
C ASP A 9 -11.79 1.00 -21.72
N ARG A 10 -12.92 0.27 -21.59
CA ARG A 10 -13.81 0.33 -20.43
C ARG A 10 -13.10 -0.06 -19.13
N PHE A 11 -12.32 -1.15 -19.12
CA PHE A 11 -11.60 -1.57 -17.92
C PHE A 11 -10.40 -0.69 -17.60
N ILE A 12 -9.73 -0.10 -18.59
CA ILE A 12 -8.62 0.82 -18.35
C ILE A 12 -9.10 2.15 -17.80
N GLU A 13 -10.22 2.68 -18.29
CA GLU A 13 -10.71 4.03 -17.98
C GLU A 13 -11.70 4.08 -16.82
N GLY A 14 -12.45 3.01 -16.54
CA GLY A 14 -13.64 3.10 -15.68
C GLY A 14 -13.95 1.93 -14.76
N VAL A 15 -13.00 1.08 -14.33
CA VAL A 15 -13.35 -0.06 -13.43
C VAL A 15 -14.04 0.40 -12.15
N GLY A 16 -13.65 1.54 -11.59
CA GLY A 16 -14.29 2.07 -10.37
C GLY A 16 -15.76 2.48 -10.56
N GLU A 17 -16.20 2.68 -11.79
CA GLU A 17 -17.60 2.95 -12.12
C GLU A 17 -18.40 1.68 -12.43
N LEU A 18 -17.70 0.54 -12.65
CA LEU A 18 -18.32 -0.74 -12.99
C LEU A 18 -18.69 -1.58 -11.77
N VAL A 19 -18.10 -1.28 -10.63
CA VAL A 19 -18.38 -1.88 -9.33
C VAL A 19 -18.72 -0.76 -8.37
N THR A 20 -19.96 -0.68 -7.96
CA THR A 20 -20.44 0.32 -7.01
C THR A 20 -20.81 -0.34 -5.70
N ASP A 21 -20.82 0.41 -4.62
CA ASP A 21 -21.20 -0.04 -3.29
C ASP A 21 -20.27 -1.12 -2.68
N GLY A 22 -20.71 -1.72 -1.61
CA GLY A 22 -20.06 -2.83 -0.94
C GLY A 22 -18.92 -2.47 0.00
N THR A 23 -18.24 -1.33 -0.21
CA THR A 23 -17.19 -0.83 0.69
C THR A 23 -17.72 0.36 1.47
N VAL A 24 -17.85 0.22 2.78
CA VAL A 24 -18.32 1.29 3.66
C VAL A 24 -17.14 2.15 4.13
N VAL A 25 -17.23 3.46 3.84
CA VAL A 25 -16.39 4.49 4.48
C VAL A 25 -17.21 5.10 5.62
N PRO A 26 -16.89 4.76 6.88
CA PRO A 26 -17.75 5.14 7.98
C PRO A 26 -17.54 6.58 8.43
N ALA A 27 -18.63 7.26 8.78
CA ALA A 27 -18.65 8.38 9.68
C ALA A 27 -19.27 7.91 11.01
N TRP A 28 -18.48 7.92 12.08
CA TRP A 28 -18.93 7.52 13.42
C TRP A 28 -19.44 8.74 14.18
N SER A 29 -20.61 8.63 14.83
CA SER A 29 -21.09 9.71 15.67
C SER A 29 -20.21 9.86 16.93
N PRO A 30 -19.98 11.09 17.43
CA PRO A 30 -19.14 11.33 18.61
C PRO A 30 -19.65 10.67 19.90
N ASP A 31 -20.95 10.37 19.97
CA ASP A 31 -21.55 9.67 21.10
C ASP A 31 -21.43 8.13 21.00
N GLY A 32 -20.82 7.63 19.93
CA GLY A 32 -20.59 6.20 19.69
C GLY A 32 -21.86 5.39 19.42
N LYS A 33 -22.98 6.02 19.04
CA LYS A 33 -24.27 5.33 18.87
C LYS A 33 -24.68 5.11 17.44
N SER A 34 -24.12 5.87 16.50
CA SER A 34 -24.53 5.85 15.11
C SER A 34 -23.36 5.77 14.16
N LEU A 35 -23.59 5.13 13.03
CA LEU A 35 -22.75 5.09 11.86
C LEU A 35 -23.49 5.71 10.68
N ALA A 36 -22.88 6.64 9.97
CA ALA A 36 -23.36 7.11 8.68
C ALA A 36 -22.37 6.75 7.59
N PHE A 37 -22.86 6.44 6.39
CA PHE A 37 -22.04 6.21 5.22
C PHE A 37 -22.79 6.53 3.92
N LEU A 38 -22.03 6.72 2.85
CA LEU A 38 -22.56 6.99 1.51
C LEU A 38 -22.42 5.74 0.66
N ASP A 39 -23.42 5.48 -0.18
CA ASP A 39 -23.46 4.43 -1.22
C ASP A 39 -23.93 5.05 -2.54
N GLY A 40 -23.88 4.26 -3.62
CA GLY A 40 -24.31 4.64 -4.96
C GLY A 40 -23.22 5.39 -5.75
N THR A 41 -23.60 5.75 -6.97
CA THR A 41 -22.72 6.48 -7.89
C THR A 41 -22.70 7.98 -7.56
N ALA A 42 -21.75 8.72 -8.16
CA ALA A 42 -21.75 10.19 -8.05
C ALA A 42 -23.03 10.86 -8.57
N GLU A 43 -23.73 10.22 -9.55
CA GLU A 43 -25.00 10.72 -10.12
C GLU A 43 -26.19 10.41 -9.19
N GLU A 44 -26.23 9.22 -8.58
CA GLU A 44 -27.35 8.73 -7.78
C GLU A 44 -26.88 8.29 -6.37
N ARG A 45 -26.19 9.19 -5.66
CA ARG A 45 -25.64 8.92 -4.34
C ARG A 45 -26.73 8.80 -3.30
N THR A 46 -26.68 7.73 -2.52
CA THR A 46 -27.54 7.49 -1.36
C THR A 46 -26.73 7.56 -0.07
N GLY A 47 -27.38 7.54 1.07
CA GLY A 47 -26.71 7.51 2.37
C GLY A 47 -27.55 6.76 3.40
N GLN A 48 -26.88 6.09 4.29
CA GLN A 48 -27.46 5.30 5.37
C GLN A 48 -27.06 5.85 6.73
N LEU A 49 -27.98 5.79 7.67
CA LEU A 49 -27.74 6.00 9.10
C LEU A 49 -28.08 4.70 9.83
N VAL A 50 -27.15 4.16 10.58
CA VAL A 50 -27.26 2.88 11.28
C VAL A 50 -27.14 3.11 12.78
N ASP A 51 -28.07 2.58 13.55
CA ASP A 51 -27.96 2.49 15.00
C ASP A 51 -27.06 1.31 15.39
N LEU A 52 -25.98 1.57 16.11
CA LEU A 52 -24.92 0.59 16.38
C LEU A 52 -25.34 -0.51 17.36
N GLU A 53 -26.32 -0.24 18.25
CA GLU A 53 -26.80 -1.21 19.22
C GLU A 53 -27.75 -2.22 18.59
N SER A 54 -28.75 -1.71 17.84
CA SER A 54 -29.84 -2.51 17.28
C SER A 54 -29.58 -3.00 15.85
N GLY A 55 -28.64 -2.39 15.12
CA GLY A 55 -28.38 -2.63 13.70
C GLY A 55 -29.49 -2.08 12.78
N ARG A 56 -30.43 -1.29 13.30
CA ARG A 56 -31.47 -0.70 12.43
C ARG A 56 -30.85 0.36 11.55
N SER A 57 -31.09 0.25 10.27
CA SER A 57 -30.66 1.22 9.26
C SER A 57 -31.85 1.96 8.66
N GLY A 58 -31.61 3.19 8.23
CA GLY A 58 -32.55 4.01 7.49
C GLY A 58 -31.84 5.03 6.63
N PRO A 59 -32.57 5.72 5.73
CA PRO A 59 -31.96 6.73 4.89
C PRO A 59 -31.33 7.83 5.75
N LEU A 60 -30.13 8.26 5.38
CA LEU A 60 -29.39 9.33 6.09
C LEU A 60 -30.19 10.63 6.14
N VAL A 61 -30.95 10.91 5.09
CA VAL A 61 -31.83 12.07 4.95
C VAL A 61 -33.17 11.64 4.35
N ALA A 62 -34.26 12.08 4.94
CA ALA A 62 -35.61 11.69 4.52
C ALA A 62 -36.04 12.33 3.18
N ASP A 63 -35.63 13.56 2.91
CA ASP A 63 -35.98 14.34 1.70
C ASP A 63 -34.72 14.90 1.05
N VAL A 64 -34.21 14.17 0.05
CA VAL A 64 -33.01 14.56 -0.70
C VAL A 64 -33.25 15.84 -1.52
N THR A 65 -34.47 16.06 -2.02
CA THR A 65 -34.78 17.26 -2.81
C THR A 65 -34.74 18.51 -1.94
N ALA A 66 -35.38 18.46 -0.78
CA ALA A 66 -35.34 19.56 0.19
C ALA A 66 -33.92 19.87 0.66
N LEU A 67 -33.12 18.82 0.92
CA LEU A 67 -31.71 18.97 1.30
C LEU A 67 -30.90 19.66 0.18
N ARG A 68 -31.06 19.24 -1.07
CA ARG A 68 -30.35 19.85 -2.21
C ARG A 68 -30.70 21.33 -2.38
N ASP A 69 -31.97 21.69 -2.17
CA ASP A 69 -32.41 23.10 -2.20
C ASP A 69 -31.82 23.88 -1.02
N ALA A 70 -31.76 23.30 0.16
CA ALA A 70 -31.11 23.92 1.32
C ALA A 70 -29.60 24.11 1.11
N VAL A 71 -28.89 23.13 0.56
CA VAL A 71 -27.46 23.27 0.19
C VAL A 71 -27.25 24.38 -0.81
N ARG A 72 -28.10 24.45 -1.85
CA ARG A 72 -28.02 25.54 -2.85
C ARG A 72 -28.26 26.92 -2.22
N ALA A 73 -29.22 27.01 -1.31
CA ALA A 73 -29.53 28.26 -0.61
C ALA A 73 -28.38 28.68 0.31
N ALA A 74 -27.74 27.74 1.02
CA ALA A 74 -26.65 28.03 1.95
C ALA A 74 -25.34 28.37 1.25
N THR A 75 -25.00 27.69 0.12
CA THR A 75 -23.66 27.77 -0.50
C THR A 75 -23.66 28.51 -1.83
N GLY A 76 -24.83 28.76 -2.44
CA GLY A 76 -24.93 29.27 -3.81
C GLY A 76 -24.52 28.25 -4.88
N GLN A 77 -24.08 27.07 -4.54
CA GLN A 77 -23.68 26.04 -5.49
C GLN A 77 -24.88 25.18 -5.93
N THR A 78 -24.86 24.73 -7.18
CA THR A 78 -25.82 23.75 -7.67
C THR A 78 -25.14 22.38 -7.60
N PRO A 79 -25.54 21.49 -6.66
CA PRO A 79 -24.95 20.17 -6.54
C PRO A 79 -25.12 19.33 -7.82
N ALA A 80 -24.10 18.59 -8.20
CA ALA A 80 -24.16 17.63 -9.31
C ALA A 80 -25.06 16.43 -8.97
N GLY A 81 -25.43 15.64 -9.98
CA GLY A 81 -26.23 14.42 -9.81
C GLY A 81 -27.67 14.66 -9.34
N LYS A 82 -28.35 13.57 -9.00
CA LYS A 82 -29.74 13.54 -8.48
C LYS A 82 -29.84 13.09 -7.03
N GLY A 83 -28.83 12.37 -6.54
CA GLY A 83 -28.76 11.83 -5.18
C GLY A 83 -28.32 12.88 -4.12
N LEU A 84 -27.79 12.38 -3.01
CA LEU A 84 -27.19 13.23 -1.96
C LEU A 84 -26.06 14.09 -2.54
N PRO A 85 -26.00 15.38 -2.18
CA PRO A 85 -25.04 16.33 -2.76
C PRO A 85 -23.65 16.26 -2.10
N PHE A 86 -23.33 15.20 -1.39
CA PHE A 86 -22.13 15.08 -0.57
C PHE A 86 -21.05 14.25 -1.26
N ASP A 87 -19.83 14.74 -1.28
CA ASP A 87 -18.67 13.98 -1.72
C ASP A 87 -18.10 13.14 -0.56
N HIS A 88 -18.11 13.71 0.65
CA HIS A 88 -17.70 13.07 1.89
C HIS A 88 -18.59 13.54 3.04
N ILE A 89 -18.69 12.69 4.07
CA ILE A 89 -19.43 13.02 5.29
C ILE A 89 -18.61 12.66 6.54
N GLY A 90 -18.85 13.37 7.63
CA GLY A 90 -18.39 13.11 8.98
C GLY A 90 -19.46 13.60 9.95
N PHE A 91 -19.23 13.51 11.26
CA PHE A 91 -20.10 14.07 12.28
C PHE A 91 -19.47 15.32 12.93
N ALA A 92 -20.20 16.42 12.96
CA ALA A 92 -19.87 17.61 13.75
C ALA A 92 -20.51 17.59 15.16
N GLY A 93 -21.46 16.67 15.38
CA GLY A 93 -22.17 16.46 16.64
C GLY A 93 -23.00 15.19 16.55
N ALA A 94 -23.61 14.73 17.66
CA ALA A 94 -24.34 13.46 17.71
C ALA A 94 -25.46 13.33 16.64
N ARG A 95 -26.07 14.44 16.24
CA ARG A 95 -27.14 14.51 15.24
C ARG A 95 -26.83 15.56 14.14
N GLN A 96 -25.59 16.00 14.03
CA GLN A 96 -25.16 17.00 13.06
C GLN A 96 -24.04 16.41 12.19
N LEU A 97 -24.27 16.34 10.88
CA LEU A 97 -23.25 15.97 9.92
C LEU A 97 -22.38 17.17 9.55
N ALA A 98 -21.11 16.89 9.29
CA ALA A 98 -20.22 17.70 8.48
C ALA A 98 -20.14 17.05 7.09
N ALA A 99 -20.31 17.82 6.02
CA ALA A 99 -20.27 17.27 4.66
C ALA A 99 -19.50 18.18 3.71
N ALA A 100 -18.80 17.57 2.76
CA ALA A 100 -18.17 18.29 1.65
C ALA A 100 -19.08 18.27 0.43
N VAL A 101 -19.23 19.43 -0.20
CA VAL A 101 -19.99 19.66 -1.44
C VAL A 101 -19.08 20.41 -2.40
N GLY A 102 -18.40 19.72 -3.31
CA GLY A 102 -17.37 20.30 -4.14
C GLY A 102 -16.25 20.94 -3.31
N SER A 103 -16.08 22.26 -3.46
CA SER A 103 -15.03 23.02 -2.74
C SER A 103 -15.47 23.60 -1.40
N VAL A 104 -16.75 23.45 -1.01
CA VAL A 104 -17.29 24.01 0.25
C VAL A 104 -17.64 22.92 1.24
N GLN A 105 -17.64 23.28 2.52
CA GLN A 105 -18.13 22.42 3.60
C GLN A 105 -19.43 22.96 4.17
N VAL A 106 -20.31 22.06 4.56
CA VAL A 106 -21.59 22.39 5.21
C VAL A 106 -21.79 21.54 6.45
N THR A 107 -22.55 22.06 7.40
CA THR A 107 -23.18 21.24 8.45
C THR A 107 -24.62 20.98 8.09
N VAL A 108 -25.12 19.80 8.43
CA VAL A 108 -26.51 19.38 8.22
C VAL A 108 -27.05 18.83 9.53
N ASP A 109 -28.08 19.42 10.05
CA ASP A 109 -28.82 18.88 11.20
C ASP A 109 -29.76 17.75 10.70
N LEU A 110 -29.58 16.55 11.24
CA LEU A 110 -30.31 15.37 10.79
C LEU A 110 -31.76 15.31 11.18
N ASP A 111 -32.17 16.11 12.18
CA ASP A 111 -33.54 16.13 12.67
C ASP A 111 -34.38 17.21 11.98
N SER A 112 -33.81 18.41 11.76
CA SER A 112 -34.49 19.53 11.12
C SER A 112 -34.26 19.64 9.62
N GLY A 113 -33.16 19.08 9.12
CA GLY A 113 -32.71 19.27 7.76
C GLY A 113 -32.06 20.65 7.49
N GLU A 114 -31.77 21.42 8.51
CA GLU A 114 -31.12 22.73 8.41
C GLU A 114 -29.69 22.58 7.92
N VAL A 115 -29.32 23.40 6.95
CA VAL A 115 -27.97 23.40 6.33
C VAL A 115 -27.31 24.76 6.58
N ALA A 116 -26.06 24.73 7.04
CA ALA A 116 -25.24 25.92 7.21
C ALA A 116 -23.87 25.71 6.56
N GLU A 117 -23.39 26.73 5.82
CA GLU A 117 -22.03 26.74 5.27
C GLU A 117 -21.00 26.89 6.39
N VAL A 118 -19.93 26.12 6.32
CA VAL A 118 -18.81 26.22 7.25
C VAL A 118 -17.80 27.23 6.71
N PRO A 119 -17.43 28.25 7.50
CA PRO A 119 -16.43 29.23 7.07
C PRO A 119 -15.10 28.58 6.69
N ALA A 120 -14.51 28.98 5.58
CA ALA A 120 -13.26 28.43 5.08
C ALA A 120 -12.07 28.57 6.06
N GLU A 121 -12.16 29.54 6.98
CA GLU A 121 -11.16 29.75 8.04
C GLU A 121 -11.24 28.70 9.17
N ARG A 122 -12.32 27.92 9.24
CA ARG A 122 -12.54 26.87 10.25
C ARG A 122 -13.09 25.61 9.58
N PRO A 123 -12.31 24.95 8.70
CA PRO A 123 -12.79 23.75 8.05
C PRO A 123 -13.07 22.68 9.10
N LEU A 124 -14.23 22.04 8.98
CA LEU A 124 -14.51 20.82 9.74
C LEU A 124 -13.68 19.68 9.15
N ASP A 125 -13.14 18.85 10.03
CA ASP A 125 -12.27 17.77 9.59
C ASP A 125 -13.08 16.55 9.10
N VAL A 126 -13.67 16.70 7.94
CA VAL A 126 -14.38 15.61 7.24
C VAL A 126 -13.39 14.56 6.71
N HIS A 127 -12.09 14.90 6.68
CA HIS A 127 -11.04 14.09 6.08
C HIS A 127 -10.19 13.31 7.06
N LEU A 128 -10.18 13.63 8.37
CA LEU A 128 -9.27 12.98 9.32
C LEU A 128 -9.61 11.51 9.56
N GLU A 129 -10.89 11.16 9.72
CA GLU A 129 -11.29 9.76 9.85
C GLU A 129 -10.98 8.97 8.57
N PHE A 130 -11.21 9.59 7.41
CA PHE A 130 -10.84 9.03 6.13
C PHE A 130 -9.31 8.88 6.01
N ALA A 131 -8.53 9.92 6.31
CA ALA A 131 -7.07 9.85 6.30
C ALA A 131 -6.53 8.80 7.29
N ASP A 132 -7.14 8.62 8.44
CA ASP A 132 -6.72 7.62 9.43
C ASP A 132 -7.13 6.19 9.02
N SER A 133 -8.30 6.01 8.43
CA SER A 133 -8.70 4.74 7.81
C SER A 133 -7.77 4.36 6.65
N LEU A 134 -7.34 5.36 5.88
CA LEU A 134 -6.39 5.22 4.80
C LEU A 134 -4.97 4.86 5.27
N ARG A 135 -4.54 5.37 6.42
CA ARG A 135 -3.27 4.98 7.07
C ARG A 135 -3.26 3.51 7.48
N ARG A 136 -4.44 2.94 7.71
CA ARG A 136 -4.61 1.54 8.16
C ARG A 136 -4.85 0.55 7.05
N THR A 137 -5.06 1.01 5.80
CA THR A 137 -5.38 0.15 4.66
C THR A 137 -4.18 0.01 3.73
N PRO A 138 -3.54 -1.18 3.64
CA PRO A 138 -2.39 -1.39 2.75
C PRO A 138 -2.81 -1.33 1.28
N LYS A 139 -1.96 -0.78 0.39
CA LYS A 139 -1.93 -0.87 -1.08
C LYS A 139 -3.20 -0.68 -1.90
N GLU A 140 -4.29 -1.25 -1.50
CA GLU A 140 -5.61 -1.10 -2.15
C GLU A 140 -6.08 0.35 -2.13
N PHE A 141 -5.53 1.10 -1.22
CA PHE A 141 -5.71 2.51 -1.05
C PHE A 141 -5.21 3.39 -2.21
N LEU A 142 -4.14 3.02 -2.88
CA LEU A 142 -3.61 3.74 -4.04
C LEU A 142 -4.61 3.83 -5.22
N ARG A 143 -5.76 3.19 -5.11
CA ARG A 143 -6.78 3.12 -6.14
C ARG A 143 -8.01 4.01 -5.94
N THR A 144 -8.43 4.21 -4.71
CA THR A 144 -9.71 4.84 -4.39
C THR A 144 -9.57 6.28 -3.95
N VAL A 145 -8.35 6.72 -3.68
CA VAL A 145 -8.10 8.11 -3.34
C VAL A 145 -7.50 8.80 -4.55
N PRO A 146 -8.12 9.86 -5.05
CA PRO A 146 -7.40 10.78 -5.92
C PRO A 146 -6.12 11.13 -5.19
N LEU A 147 -4.97 11.05 -5.87
CA LEU A 147 -3.68 11.47 -5.34
C LEU A 147 -3.93 12.80 -4.63
N VAL A 148 -4.00 12.74 -3.31
CA VAL A 148 -4.16 13.95 -2.50
C VAL A 148 -2.96 14.79 -2.87
N ASP A 149 -3.21 16.03 -3.30
CA ASP A 149 -2.15 16.99 -3.58
C ASP A 149 -1.05 16.79 -2.51
N PRO A 150 0.17 16.40 -2.91
CA PRO A 150 1.25 16.15 -1.93
C PRO A 150 1.48 17.34 -1.00
N ALA A 151 1.06 18.54 -1.41
CA ALA A 151 1.06 19.74 -0.58
C ALA A 151 0.02 19.68 0.56
N LYS A 152 -1.10 18.97 0.39
CA LYS A 152 -2.14 18.79 1.43
C LYS A 152 -1.90 17.59 2.35
N ALA A 153 -1.18 16.57 1.88
CA ALA A 153 -0.75 15.43 2.72
C ALA A 153 0.37 15.79 3.72
N ARG A 154 0.80 17.05 3.74
CA ARG A 154 1.95 17.54 4.53
C ARG A 154 1.57 18.16 5.88
N GLU A 155 0.33 18.05 6.30
CA GLU A 155 -0.10 18.50 7.63
C GLU A 155 -0.53 17.30 8.49
N LEU A 156 -0.07 17.25 9.73
CA LEU A 156 -0.47 16.26 10.73
C LEU A 156 -1.22 16.97 11.87
N ALA A 157 -2.48 16.60 12.08
CA ALA A 157 -3.29 17.14 13.18
C ALA A 157 -2.79 16.67 14.55
N SER A 158 -2.92 17.52 15.54
CA SER A 158 -2.78 17.13 16.96
C SER A 158 -3.91 16.18 17.36
N PRO A 159 -3.74 15.35 18.43
CA PRO A 159 -4.79 14.46 18.91
C PRO A 159 -6.10 15.17 19.30
N GLN A 160 -6.00 16.43 19.70
CA GLN A 160 -7.16 17.27 20.08
C GLN A 160 -7.75 18.02 18.88
N GLY A 161 -7.14 17.95 17.69
CA GLY A 161 -7.58 18.70 16.50
C GLY A 161 -7.40 20.24 16.61
N ASP A 162 -6.67 20.73 17.62
CA ASP A 162 -6.49 22.15 17.90
C ASP A 162 -5.26 22.77 17.20
N ALA A 163 -4.41 21.93 16.60
CA ALA A 163 -3.23 22.37 15.87
C ALA A 163 -2.85 21.38 14.75
N PHE A 164 -2.12 21.89 13.76
CA PHE A 164 -1.49 21.11 12.71
C PHE A 164 0.01 21.36 12.70
N ILE A 165 0.79 20.35 12.32
CA ILE A 165 2.20 20.51 11.98
C ILE A 165 2.42 20.30 10.49
N SER A 166 3.42 21.01 9.97
CA SER A 166 3.92 20.88 8.59
C SER A 166 5.44 21.01 8.56
N THR A 167 6.07 20.58 7.47
CA THR A 167 7.47 20.85 7.20
C THR A 167 7.60 22.03 6.22
N VAL A 168 8.35 23.06 6.63
CA VAL A 168 8.64 24.25 5.81
C VAL A 168 10.15 24.47 5.84
N ASP A 169 10.80 24.49 4.68
CA ASP A 169 12.24 24.71 4.52
C ASP A 169 13.10 23.82 5.47
N GLY A 170 12.72 22.53 5.60
CA GLY A 170 13.42 21.58 6.44
C GLY A 170 13.16 21.74 7.95
N ASN A 171 12.19 22.56 8.35
CA ASN A 171 11.83 22.81 9.74
C ASN A 171 10.37 22.44 10.01
N ILE A 172 10.09 22.03 11.26
CA ILE A 172 8.73 21.75 11.72
C ILE A 172 8.08 23.06 12.15
N VAL A 173 6.90 23.31 11.60
CA VAL A 173 6.06 24.47 11.90
C VAL A 173 4.72 23.98 12.46
N LEU A 174 4.31 24.54 13.60
CA LEU A 174 3.00 24.30 14.21
C LEU A 174 2.05 25.44 13.86
N ARG A 175 0.87 25.10 13.37
CA ARG A 175 -0.22 26.04 13.07
C ARG A 175 -1.39 25.79 14.02
N SER A 176 -1.77 26.79 14.80
CA SER A 176 -2.96 26.76 15.67
C SER A 176 -4.25 26.88 14.85
N VAL A 177 -5.26 26.08 15.20
CA VAL A 177 -6.59 26.16 14.59
C VAL A 177 -7.35 27.40 15.05
N ALA A 178 -7.15 27.83 16.31
CA ALA A 178 -7.93 28.90 16.94
C ALA A 178 -7.69 30.29 16.30
N ASP A 179 -6.43 30.59 15.93
CA ASP A 179 -6.04 31.92 15.43
C ASP A 179 -5.24 31.85 14.10
N ASN A 180 -5.13 30.66 13.53
CA ASN A 180 -4.35 30.35 12.32
C ASN A 180 -2.87 30.80 12.39
N ARG A 181 -2.34 30.99 13.58
CA ARG A 181 -0.97 31.43 13.81
C ARG A 181 -0.01 30.27 13.59
N ALA A 182 1.00 30.48 12.76
CA ALA A 182 2.09 29.54 12.54
C ALA A 182 3.32 29.92 13.39
N VAL A 183 3.91 28.93 14.08
CA VAL A 183 5.10 29.08 14.92
C VAL A 183 6.09 27.98 14.57
N PRO A 184 7.36 28.30 14.23
CA PRO A 184 8.38 27.28 14.02
C PRO A 184 8.73 26.60 15.35
N LEU A 185 8.71 25.27 15.36
CA LEU A 185 9.20 24.45 16.47
C LEU A 185 10.69 24.16 16.33
N THR A 186 11.23 24.20 15.10
CA THR A 186 12.67 24.10 14.80
C THR A 186 13.07 25.22 13.86
N THR A 187 14.37 25.62 13.85
CA THR A 187 14.86 26.75 13.05
C THR A 187 16.23 26.50 12.43
N ASP A 188 16.83 25.33 12.66
CA ASP A 188 18.17 24.94 12.21
C ASP A 188 18.16 23.83 11.14
N GLY A 189 16.99 23.53 10.60
CA GLY A 189 16.83 22.66 9.45
C GLY A 189 17.36 23.30 8.16
N THR A 190 17.95 22.49 7.30
CA THR A 190 18.42 22.88 5.97
C THR A 190 17.99 21.82 4.94
N PRO A 191 18.01 22.10 3.63
CA PRO A 191 17.64 21.11 2.62
C PRO A 191 18.43 19.79 2.67
N GLU A 192 19.67 19.84 3.20
CA GLU A 192 20.52 18.65 3.33
C GLU A 192 20.45 18.00 4.72
N HIS A 193 19.87 18.70 5.71
CA HIS A 193 19.76 18.25 7.09
C HIS A 193 18.47 18.76 7.69
N GLU A 194 17.38 18.08 7.37
CA GLU A 194 16.02 18.52 7.60
C GLU A 194 15.28 17.74 8.68
N TYR A 195 14.35 18.42 9.35
CA TYR A 195 13.37 17.76 10.19
C TYR A 195 12.18 17.28 9.36
N ARG A 196 11.73 16.07 9.62
CA ARG A 196 10.59 15.45 8.97
C ARG A 196 9.67 14.77 9.97
N PHE A 197 8.39 14.83 9.76
CA PHE A 197 7.40 14.01 10.44
C PHE A 197 6.91 12.84 9.55
N ASP A 198 7.31 12.83 8.29
CA ASP A 198 7.07 11.78 7.34
C ASP A 198 8.35 10.95 7.12
N LEU A 199 8.22 9.64 7.05
CA LEU A 199 9.21 8.79 6.41
C LEU A 199 8.95 8.86 4.91
N VAL A 200 9.84 9.50 4.21
CA VAL A 200 9.90 9.37 2.76
C VAL A 200 10.70 8.11 2.47
N ASP A 201 10.02 6.98 2.37
CA ASP A 201 10.62 5.82 1.74
C ASP A 201 11.07 6.21 0.33
N PRO A 202 12.32 5.98 -0.07
CA PRO A 202 12.76 6.22 -1.43
C PRO A 202 11.88 5.56 -2.48
N ALA A 203 11.36 4.35 -2.25
CA ALA A 203 10.44 3.68 -3.15
C ALA A 203 9.05 4.33 -3.21
N LEU A 204 8.60 4.95 -2.12
CA LEU A 204 7.31 5.62 -2.04
C LEU A 204 7.41 7.11 -2.42
N ALA A 205 8.56 7.74 -2.17
CA ALA A 205 8.88 9.06 -2.71
C ALA A 205 8.83 9.06 -4.24
N VAL A 206 9.24 7.97 -4.86
CA VAL A 206 9.10 7.69 -6.29
C VAL A 206 7.64 7.77 -6.76
N LEU A 207 6.69 7.36 -5.92
CA LEU A 207 5.25 7.44 -6.19
C LEU A 207 4.63 8.78 -5.75
N GLY A 208 5.43 9.72 -5.26
CA GLY A 208 4.93 10.97 -4.69
C GLY A 208 4.18 10.80 -3.37
N LEU A 209 4.37 9.66 -2.69
CA LEU A 209 3.67 9.33 -1.45
C LEU A 209 4.59 9.55 -0.26
N ALA A 210 4.22 10.47 0.61
CA ALA A 210 4.83 10.68 1.92
C ALA A 210 3.85 10.21 3.01
N PHE A 211 4.37 9.52 4.04
CA PHE A 211 3.55 9.04 5.15
C PHE A 211 4.05 9.57 6.47
N ALA A 212 3.12 10.10 7.28
CA ALA A 212 3.46 10.47 8.63
C ALA A 212 3.74 9.21 9.47
N VAL A 213 4.97 9.06 9.91
CA VAL A 213 5.39 8.00 10.86
C VAL A 213 5.76 8.57 12.21
N CYS A 214 5.91 9.90 12.30
CA CYS A 214 6.09 10.60 13.55
C CYS A 214 4.74 10.88 14.17
N ASN A 215 4.68 10.72 15.49
CA ASN A 215 3.44 10.77 16.23
C ASN A 215 3.48 11.85 17.29
N TRP A 216 2.32 12.47 17.51
CA TRP A 216 2.06 13.23 18.71
C TRP A 216 2.04 12.31 19.94
N SER A 217 2.46 12.84 21.08
CA SER A 217 2.17 12.23 22.37
C SER A 217 0.65 12.18 22.59
N PRO A 218 0.12 11.19 23.33
CA PRO A 218 -1.32 11.08 23.61
C PRO A 218 -1.97 12.35 24.15
N ASP A 219 -1.24 13.11 24.99
CA ASP A 219 -1.69 14.39 25.53
C ASP A 219 -1.51 15.59 24.57
N GLY A 220 -0.94 15.38 23.39
CA GLY A 220 -0.70 16.42 22.39
C GLY A 220 0.32 17.49 22.80
N SER A 221 1.09 17.28 23.88
CA SER A 221 2.09 18.25 24.35
C SER A 221 3.43 18.14 23.62
N ARG A 222 3.71 16.99 23.04
CA ARG A 222 5.00 16.65 22.40
C ARG A 222 4.81 15.94 21.08
N LEU A 223 5.87 15.95 20.27
CA LEU A 223 5.91 15.32 18.96
C LEU A 223 7.26 14.64 18.76
N ALA A 224 7.28 13.37 18.38
CA ALA A 224 8.49 12.70 17.91
C ALA A 224 8.67 12.96 16.41
N VAL A 225 9.86 13.41 15.99
CA VAL A 225 10.19 13.70 14.59
C VAL A 225 11.56 13.12 14.22
N HIS A 226 11.73 12.80 12.94
CA HIS A 226 13.03 12.46 12.39
C HIS A 226 13.83 13.73 12.05
N ARG A 227 15.13 13.65 12.17
CA ARG A 227 16.06 14.58 11.54
C ARG A 227 16.99 13.81 10.63
N VAL A 228 16.97 14.14 9.33
CA VAL A 228 17.64 13.39 8.28
C VAL A 228 18.81 14.17 7.72
N ASP A 229 20.01 13.61 7.82
CA ASP A 229 21.25 14.17 7.27
C ASP A 229 21.60 13.45 5.94
N ASN A 230 21.35 14.14 4.84
CA ASN A 230 21.62 13.67 3.48
C ASN A 230 22.99 14.09 2.95
N ARG A 231 23.83 14.76 3.74
CA ARG A 231 25.12 15.24 3.27
C ARG A 231 26.04 14.09 2.85
N GLY A 232 26.43 14.09 1.58
CA GLY A 232 27.25 13.05 0.96
C GLY A 232 26.50 11.79 0.51
N VAL A 233 25.18 11.75 0.62
CA VAL A 233 24.34 10.75 -0.04
C VAL A 233 24.34 11.02 -1.54
N HIS A 234 24.33 9.97 -2.35
CA HIS A 234 24.24 10.08 -3.82
C HIS A 234 23.00 10.84 -4.24
N GLN A 235 23.14 11.66 -5.28
CA GLN A 235 22.05 12.44 -5.87
C GLN A 235 21.82 12.02 -7.31
N SER A 236 20.59 11.63 -7.64
CA SER A 236 20.17 11.36 -9.01
C SER A 236 19.55 12.62 -9.63
N PRO A 237 19.98 13.04 -10.83
CA PRO A 237 19.37 14.19 -11.52
C PRO A 237 18.03 13.80 -12.14
N GLN A 238 17.03 14.66 -11.95
CA GLN A 238 15.77 14.65 -12.69
C GLN A 238 15.76 15.86 -13.59
N ILE A 239 15.56 15.67 -14.90
CA ILE A 239 15.58 16.75 -15.89
C ILE A 239 14.16 16.99 -16.38
N HIS A 240 13.63 18.17 -16.09
CA HIS A 240 12.31 18.61 -16.53
C HIS A 240 12.38 19.27 -17.90
N HIS A 241 12.24 18.47 -18.96
CA HIS A 241 12.39 18.90 -20.35
C HIS A 241 11.20 19.70 -20.91
N LEU A 242 10.02 19.62 -20.30
CA LEU A 242 8.84 20.32 -20.80
C LEU A 242 8.74 21.77 -20.30
N LYS A 243 9.66 22.22 -19.44
CA LYS A 243 9.77 23.60 -19.06
C LYS A 243 10.42 24.43 -20.17
N ARG A 244 10.22 25.74 -20.18
CA ARG A 244 10.80 26.63 -21.18
C ARG A 244 12.33 26.54 -21.26
N GLU A 245 12.95 26.38 -20.11
CA GLU A 245 14.38 26.06 -19.96
C GLU A 245 14.45 24.76 -19.12
N ASP A 246 15.34 23.85 -19.47
CA ASP A 246 15.51 22.61 -18.75
C ASP A 246 15.81 22.90 -17.27
N GLU A 247 14.98 22.38 -16.38
CA GLU A 247 15.21 22.47 -14.94
C GLU A 247 15.79 21.13 -14.45
N VAL A 248 16.91 21.18 -13.76
CA VAL A 248 17.54 20.01 -13.16
C VAL A 248 17.28 20.01 -11.66
N VAL A 249 16.54 19.01 -11.18
CA VAL A 249 16.32 18.78 -9.75
C VAL A 249 17.13 17.55 -9.32
N HIS A 250 17.93 17.70 -8.26
CA HIS A 250 18.67 16.58 -7.70
C HIS A 250 17.89 15.93 -6.56
N ARG A 251 17.71 14.60 -6.62
CA ARG A 251 17.06 13.81 -5.58
C ARG A 251 18.08 12.94 -4.87
N TYR A 252 18.07 12.96 -3.55
CA TYR A 252 18.84 12.00 -2.78
C TYR A 252 18.34 10.59 -3.04
N HIS A 253 19.25 9.71 -3.42
CA HIS A 253 18.96 8.31 -3.72
C HIS A 253 20.20 7.48 -3.36
N GLY A 254 20.16 6.85 -2.18
CA GLY A 254 21.26 6.03 -1.71
C GLY A 254 21.50 4.84 -2.64
N GLN A 255 22.75 4.66 -3.07
CA GLN A 255 23.17 3.50 -3.85
C GLN A 255 23.71 2.40 -2.94
N ALA A 256 23.53 1.14 -3.33
CA ALA A 256 24.07 0.01 -2.58
C ALA A 256 25.60 0.12 -2.42
N GLY A 257 26.09 -0.08 -1.21
CA GLY A 257 27.47 0.11 -0.83
C GLY A 257 27.91 1.57 -0.65
N GLY A 258 27.03 2.51 -0.99
CA GLY A 258 27.27 3.95 -0.82
C GLY A 258 26.93 4.45 0.58
N ARG A 259 26.97 5.77 0.76
CA ARG A 259 26.57 6.39 2.01
C ARG A 259 25.06 6.35 2.18
N LEU A 260 24.61 5.84 3.33
CA LEU A 260 23.23 5.94 3.78
C LEU A 260 22.96 7.34 4.35
N GLU A 261 21.76 7.84 4.24
CA GLU A 261 21.28 8.97 5.03
C GLU A 261 21.37 8.64 6.53
N ARG A 262 21.79 9.62 7.32
CA ARG A 262 21.83 9.44 8.77
C ARG A 262 20.59 10.04 9.39
N THR A 263 19.77 9.19 10.00
CA THR A 263 18.54 9.61 10.67
C THR A 263 18.70 9.58 12.18
N THR A 264 18.29 10.66 12.85
CA THR A 264 18.14 10.74 14.31
C THR A 264 16.68 11.04 14.66
N LEU A 265 16.28 10.73 15.88
CA LEU A 265 14.94 11.01 16.41
C LEU A 265 15.01 12.13 17.45
N HIS A 266 14.08 13.06 17.33
CA HIS A 266 13.97 14.21 18.25
C HIS A 266 12.56 14.30 18.82
N VAL A 267 12.45 14.69 20.07
CA VAL A 267 11.18 15.07 20.70
C VAL A 267 11.08 16.59 20.71
N LEU A 268 10.07 17.11 20.06
CA LEU A 268 9.71 18.52 20.04
C LEU A 268 8.62 18.80 21.07
N ASP A 269 8.71 19.93 21.75
CA ASP A 269 7.70 20.45 22.65
C ASP A 269 6.81 21.45 21.89
N ARG A 270 5.48 21.30 21.93
CA ARG A 270 4.57 22.20 21.19
C ARG A 270 4.60 23.64 21.66
N TYR A 271 5.16 23.90 22.86
CA TYR A 271 5.27 25.23 23.44
C TYR A 271 6.62 25.90 23.22
N GLY A 272 7.47 25.30 22.35
CA GLY A 272 8.70 25.93 21.87
C GLY A 272 9.93 25.74 22.77
N ARG A 273 9.96 24.70 23.60
CA ARG A 273 11.20 24.29 24.27
C ARG A 273 12.19 23.71 23.24
N ALA A 274 13.46 23.72 23.59
CA ALA A 274 14.51 23.16 22.73
C ALA A 274 14.23 21.67 22.39
N PRO A 275 14.46 21.25 21.13
CA PRO A 275 14.37 19.85 20.72
C PRO A 275 15.26 18.95 21.58
N VAL A 276 14.76 17.76 21.93
CA VAL A 276 15.51 16.75 22.67
C VAL A 276 15.85 15.62 21.72
N GLU A 277 17.14 15.45 21.41
CA GLU A 277 17.62 14.30 20.63
C GLU A 277 17.60 13.04 21.48
N LEU A 278 17.09 11.94 20.93
CA LEU A 278 17.12 10.63 21.58
C LEU A 278 18.49 9.96 21.37
N ASP A 279 19.08 9.45 22.43
CA ASP A 279 20.36 8.72 22.39
C ASP A 279 20.13 7.30 21.82
N LEU A 280 20.14 7.19 20.50
CA LEU A 280 19.99 5.91 19.78
C LEU A 280 21.37 5.24 19.51
N GLY A 281 22.47 5.79 20.01
CA GLY A 281 23.81 5.35 19.68
C GLY A 281 24.25 5.80 18.28
N ASP A 282 25.07 4.98 17.62
CA ASP A 282 25.52 5.27 16.26
C ASP A 282 24.44 4.91 15.24
N THR A 283 23.86 5.92 14.61
CA THR A 283 22.81 5.75 13.58
C THR A 283 23.35 5.85 12.13
N THR A 284 24.66 5.73 11.92
CA THR A 284 25.27 5.90 10.58
C THR A 284 24.86 4.82 9.59
N ASP A 285 24.75 3.56 10.03
CA ASP A 285 24.33 2.40 9.21
C ASP A 285 23.10 1.71 9.81
N THR A 286 22.12 2.51 10.20
CA THR A 286 20.86 2.02 10.77
C THR A 286 19.67 2.82 10.27
N TYR A 287 18.50 2.21 10.40
CA TYR A 287 17.21 2.86 10.18
C TYR A 287 16.47 2.98 11.52
N PRO A 288 16.42 4.17 12.15
CA PRO A 288 15.48 4.45 13.23
C PRO A 288 14.06 4.50 12.65
N VAL A 289 13.29 3.41 12.82
CA VAL A 289 12.10 3.21 12.00
C VAL A 289 10.86 3.85 12.60
N HIS A 290 10.66 3.71 13.92
CA HIS A 290 9.41 4.15 14.52
C HIS A 290 9.55 4.48 16.00
N ALA A 291 8.71 5.43 16.45
CA ALA A 291 8.55 5.77 17.85
C ALA A 291 7.07 5.65 18.25
N ALA A 292 6.76 4.74 19.16
CA ALA A 292 5.43 4.59 19.76
C ALA A 292 5.41 5.23 21.14
N TRP A 293 4.57 6.23 21.35
CA TRP A 293 4.37 6.84 22.66
C TRP A 293 3.70 5.87 23.61
N LEU A 294 4.16 5.84 24.86
CA LEU A 294 3.39 5.24 25.95
C LEU A 294 2.24 6.17 26.39
N PRO A 295 1.19 5.62 27.03
CA PRO A 295 0.04 6.40 27.44
C PRO A 295 0.36 7.55 28.39
N ASP A 296 1.48 7.49 29.10
CA ASP A 296 1.97 8.54 30.02
C ASP A 296 2.48 9.81 29.33
N SER A 297 2.64 9.82 28.00
CA SER A 297 3.20 10.91 27.21
C SER A 297 4.61 11.34 27.64
N ALA A 298 5.27 10.57 28.52
CA ALA A 298 6.59 10.85 29.05
C ALA A 298 7.67 9.92 28.44
N GLN A 299 7.27 8.74 28.00
CA GLN A 299 8.14 7.74 27.43
C GLN A 299 7.67 7.31 26.04
N LEU A 300 8.62 6.86 25.23
CA LEU A 300 8.32 6.28 23.91
C LEU A 300 9.22 5.07 23.67
N VAL A 301 8.67 4.08 22.96
CA VAL A 301 9.41 2.91 22.52
C VAL A 301 9.83 3.13 21.08
N VAL A 302 11.13 2.99 20.84
CA VAL A 302 11.75 3.18 19.52
C VAL A 302 12.37 1.88 19.07
N PHE A 303 12.25 1.53 17.81
CA PHE A 303 13.08 0.47 17.26
C PHE A 303 14.01 0.97 16.15
N VAL A 304 15.22 0.41 16.16
CA VAL A 304 16.30 0.72 15.24
C VAL A 304 16.67 -0.56 14.51
N LEU A 305 16.64 -0.51 13.17
CA LEU A 305 16.96 -1.64 12.30
C LEU A 305 18.37 -1.45 11.73
N SER A 306 19.20 -2.50 11.70
CA SER A 306 20.49 -2.48 11.02
C SER A 306 20.29 -2.30 9.51
N ARG A 307 21.27 -1.68 8.82
CA ARG A 307 21.22 -1.40 7.38
C ARG A 307 20.99 -2.64 6.53
N ASP A 308 21.53 -3.80 6.91
CA ASP A 308 21.29 -5.10 6.27
C ASP A 308 19.98 -5.77 6.69
N CYS A 309 19.18 -5.07 7.50
CA CYS A 309 17.88 -5.51 8.01
C CYS A 309 17.91 -6.83 8.81
N ARG A 310 19.05 -7.25 9.33
CA ARG A 310 19.21 -8.52 10.05
C ARG A 310 19.15 -8.41 11.57
N ARG A 311 19.20 -7.19 12.10
CA ARG A 311 19.13 -6.92 13.54
C ARG A 311 18.19 -5.76 13.81
N ALA A 312 17.25 -5.97 14.73
CA ALA A 312 16.39 -4.93 15.27
C ALA A 312 16.68 -4.75 16.76
N GLU A 313 16.81 -3.53 17.23
CA GLU A 313 16.92 -3.16 18.65
C GLU A 313 15.68 -2.37 19.04
N VAL A 314 15.05 -2.75 20.14
CA VAL A 314 13.92 -2.04 20.73
C VAL A 314 14.39 -1.32 21.99
N LEU A 315 14.20 0.00 22.00
CA LEU A 315 14.66 0.91 23.03
C LEU A 315 13.48 1.59 23.71
N LEU A 316 13.58 1.82 25.02
CA LEU A 316 12.70 2.73 25.75
C LEU A 316 13.41 4.06 25.94
N ALA A 317 12.79 5.13 25.50
CA ALA A 317 13.33 6.50 25.56
C ALA A 317 12.54 7.38 26.55
N ASP A 318 13.24 8.19 27.32
CA ASP A 318 12.66 9.27 28.12
C ASP A 318 12.57 10.54 27.27
N ALA A 319 11.37 11.01 27.05
CA ALA A 319 11.07 12.14 26.15
C ALA A 319 11.61 13.49 26.66
N THR A 320 12.00 13.60 27.94
CA THR A 320 12.48 14.84 28.54
C THR A 320 14.01 14.94 28.50
N THR A 321 14.68 13.80 28.66
CA THR A 321 16.15 13.75 28.75
C THR A 321 16.82 13.20 27.50
N GLY A 322 16.07 12.54 26.63
CA GLY A 322 16.58 11.82 25.46
C GLY A 322 17.31 10.52 25.78
N LYS A 323 17.46 10.18 27.06
CA LYS A 323 18.14 8.95 27.46
C LYS A 323 17.35 7.73 27.07
N THR A 324 18.05 6.72 26.55
CA THR A 324 17.45 5.44 26.17
C THR A 324 18.00 4.28 26.97
N ARG A 325 17.23 3.21 27.06
CA ARG A 325 17.72 1.90 27.47
C ARG A 325 17.19 0.82 26.54
N ARG A 326 18.03 -0.13 26.22
CA ARG A 326 17.63 -1.28 25.40
C ARG A 326 16.70 -2.17 26.20
N LEU A 327 15.55 -2.54 25.57
CA LEU A 327 14.62 -3.51 26.09
C LEU A 327 15.02 -4.91 25.64
N PHE A 328 15.07 -5.14 24.34
CA PHE A 328 15.47 -6.39 23.73
C PHE A 328 16.02 -6.16 22.31
N SER A 329 16.57 -7.21 21.72
CA SER A 329 16.97 -7.24 20.32
C SER A 329 16.47 -8.51 19.66
N GLU A 330 16.28 -8.45 18.35
CA GLU A 330 16.01 -9.60 17.50
C GLU A 330 17.05 -9.66 16.39
N GLU A 331 17.60 -10.84 16.14
CA GLU A 331 18.58 -11.09 15.09
C GLU A 331 18.10 -12.23 14.20
N GLY A 332 18.31 -12.11 12.87
CA GLY A 332 18.01 -13.12 11.87
C GLY A 332 19.25 -13.58 11.11
N GLU A 333 19.25 -14.83 10.68
CA GLU A 333 20.26 -15.33 9.71
C GLU A 333 20.07 -14.70 8.34
N THR A 334 18.82 -14.36 8.01
CA THR A 334 18.38 -13.64 6.86
C THR A 334 17.74 -12.31 7.29
N PHE A 335 17.20 -11.53 6.36
CA PHE A 335 16.54 -10.27 6.72
C PHE A 335 15.33 -10.47 7.64
N LEU A 336 15.12 -9.51 8.51
CA LEU A 336 13.88 -9.36 9.27
C LEU A 336 12.88 -8.61 8.40
N ARG A 337 11.68 -9.12 8.29
CA ARG A 337 10.63 -8.54 7.42
C ARG A 337 10.13 -7.16 7.88
N ILE A 338 10.60 -6.65 8.99
CA ILE A 338 10.21 -5.36 9.58
C ILE A 338 10.29 -4.22 8.55
N HIS A 339 11.40 -4.14 7.80
CA HIS A 339 11.59 -3.14 6.77
C HIS A 339 10.45 -3.13 5.74
N HIS A 340 10.05 -4.29 5.27
CA HIS A 340 8.95 -4.44 4.34
C HIS A 340 7.62 -4.04 4.92
N ASP A 341 7.33 -4.52 6.12
CA ASP A 341 6.07 -4.25 6.78
C ASP A 341 5.89 -2.75 7.03
N VAL A 342 6.96 -2.03 7.36
CA VAL A 342 6.90 -0.58 7.57
C VAL A 342 6.84 0.18 6.26
N TYR A 343 7.80 -0.02 5.37
CA TYR A 343 7.95 0.83 4.17
C TYR A 343 6.93 0.50 3.07
N PHE A 344 6.64 -0.79 2.83
CA PHE A 344 5.72 -1.19 1.79
C PHE A 344 4.31 -1.52 2.30
N GLY A 345 4.21 -2.08 3.51
CA GLY A 345 2.94 -2.48 4.11
C GLY A 345 2.32 -1.43 5.01
N ARG A 346 3.08 -0.41 5.45
CA ARG A 346 2.71 0.54 6.50
C ARG A 346 2.23 -0.14 7.79
N LYS A 347 2.78 -1.30 8.06
CA LYS A 347 2.42 -2.16 9.17
C LYS A 347 3.54 -2.10 10.19
N ILE A 348 3.29 -1.42 11.30
CA ILE A 348 4.23 -1.38 12.41
C ILE A 348 3.98 -2.61 13.26
N GLY A 349 5.04 -3.38 13.52
CA GLY A 349 4.97 -4.60 14.30
C GLY A 349 5.18 -4.41 15.82
N LEU A 350 5.09 -3.17 16.32
CA LEU A 350 5.32 -2.82 17.71
C LEU A 350 4.12 -2.04 18.28
N PHE A 351 3.55 -2.52 19.38
CA PHE A 351 2.39 -1.90 20.04
C PHE A 351 2.58 -1.90 21.54
N ALA A 352 2.19 -0.82 22.21
CA ALA A 352 2.04 -0.82 23.67
C ALA A 352 0.63 -1.29 24.04
N THR A 353 0.51 -1.96 25.18
CA THR A 353 -0.81 -2.22 25.78
C THR A 353 -1.42 -0.92 26.32
N PRO A 354 -2.75 -0.80 26.44
CA PRO A 354 -3.40 0.43 26.91
C PRO A 354 -2.92 0.92 28.28
N ASP A 355 -2.55 0.01 29.17
CA ASP A 355 -1.96 0.31 30.48
C ASP A 355 -0.48 0.76 30.43
N GLY A 356 0.15 0.67 29.26
CA GLY A 356 1.56 1.06 29.06
C GLY A 356 2.57 0.18 29.76
N THR A 357 2.17 -1.00 30.26
CA THR A 357 3.09 -1.87 31.04
C THR A 357 3.72 -2.99 30.20
N ARG A 358 3.17 -3.30 29.03
CA ARG A 358 3.60 -4.39 28.16
C ARG A 358 3.70 -3.95 26.72
N LEU A 359 4.48 -4.71 25.95
CA LEU A 359 4.70 -4.49 24.52
C LEU A 359 4.34 -5.73 23.74
N LEU A 360 3.71 -5.55 22.59
CA LEU A 360 3.51 -6.56 21.57
C LEU A 360 4.53 -6.36 20.46
N TRP A 361 5.15 -7.44 20.04
CA TRP A 361 6.11 -7.49 18.95
C TRP A 361 5.73 -8.56 17.93
N LEU A 362 5.69 -8.19 16.63
CA LEU A 362 5.52 -9.13 15.52
C LEU A 362 6.89 -9.63 15.07
N SER A 363 7.05 -10.95 15.03
CA SER A 363 8.31 -11.59 14.68
C SER A 363 8.09 -12.87 13.89
N GLU A 364 9.01 -13.16 12.97
CA GLU A 364 9.07 -14.41 12.20
C GLU A 364 10.04 -15.45 12.78
N ARG A 365 10.51 -15.27 14.02
CA ARG A 365 11.51 -16.15 14.67
C ARG A 365 11.12 -17.61 14.79
N SER A 366 9.83 -17.92 14.71
CA SER A 366 9.29 -19.29 14.71
C SER A 366 9.08 -19.88 13.31
N GLY A 367 9.50 -19.17 12.24
CA GLY A 367 9.27 -19.57 10.86
C GLY A 367 8.00 -18.96 10.23
N TRP A 368 7.13 -18.39 11.06
CA TRP A 368 5.92 -17.67 10.66
C TRP A 368 5.78 -16.39 11.48
N LYS A 369 5.11 -15.37 10.92
CA LYS A 369 4.92 -14.10 11.60
C LYS A 369 3.87 -14.21 12.71
N HIS A 370 4.29 -14.08 13.96
CA HIS A 370 3.46 -14.23 15.14
C HIS A 370 3.62 -13.09 16.15
N LEU A 371 2.67 -13.02 17.09
CA LEU A 371 2.62 -12.04 18.17
C LEU A 371 3.37 -12.56 19.40
N TYR A 372 4.27 -11.72 19.92
CA TYR A 372 5.03 -11.95 21.15
C TYR A 372 4.76 -10.82 22.14
N LEU A 373 4.52 -11.18 23.39
CA LEU A 373 4.27 -10.26 24.49
C LEU A 373 5.52 -10.14 25.38
N TYR A 374 5.90 -8.88 25.64
CA TYR A 374 7.03 -8.53 26.51
C TYR A 374 6.56 -7.61 27.64
N ASP A 375 7.25 -7.68 28.79
CA ASP A 375 7.18 -6.63 29.80
C ASP A 375 7.90 -5.36 29.34
N LEU A 376 7.56 -4.22 29.93
CA LEU A 376 8.22 -2.95 29.59
C LEU A 376 9.71 -2.90 30.06
N ASP A 377 10.17 -3.85 30.86
CA ASP A 377 11.59 -4.01 31.16
C ASP A 377 12.36 -4.78 30.06
N GLY A 378 11.65 -5.34 29.09
CA GLY A 378 12.19 -6.12 27.97
C GLY A 378 12.16 -7.64 28.19
N THR A 379 11.64 -8.11 29.32
CA THR A 379 11.50 -9.54 29.61
C THR A 379 10.40 -10.16 28.73
N PRO A 380 10.67 -11.24 27.97
CA PRO A 380 9.64 -11.93 27.21
C PRO A 380 8.65 -12.64 28.16
N ILE A 381 7.36 -12.36 27.97
CA ILE A 381 6.29 -13.00 28.76
C ILE A 381 5.82 -14.28 28.08
N ARG A 382 5.43 -14.20 26.79
CA ARG A 382 4.94 -15.33 26.00
C ARG A 382 4.81 -15.04 24.53
N GLN A 383 4.71 -16.11 23.73
CA GLN A 383 4.14 -16.08 22.39
C GLN A 383 2.61 -16.16 22.52
N LEU A 384 1.88 -15.25 21.84
CA LEU A 384 0.40 -15.19 21.88
C LEU A 384 -0.24 -15.99 20.77
N THR A 385 0.40 -16.08 19.61
CA THR A 385 -0.12 -16.79 18.43
C THR A 385 0.91 -17.79 17.93
N GLU A 386 0.46 -18.95 17.44
CA GLU A 386 1.32 -20.01 16.92
C GLU A 386 0.61 -20.76 15.78
N GLY A 387 1.38 -21.48 14.96
CA GLY A 387 0.87 -22.28 13.85
C GLY A 387 1.60 -22.00 12.52
N GLU A 388 1.22 -22.74 11.48
CA GLU A 388 1.78 -22.59 10.12
C GLU A 388 1.01 -21.53 9.30
N TRP A 389 0.84 -20.36 9.86
CA TRP A 389 0.14 -19.23 9.27
C TRP A 389 0.67 -17.89 9.81
N PRO A 390 0.74 -16.83 9.00
CA PRO A 390 1.21 -15.53 9.49
C PRO A 390 0.07 -14.65 10.00
N VAL A 391 0.35 -13.89 11.06
CA VAL A 391 -0.39 -12.67 11.40
C VAL A 391 -0.16 -11.65 10.30
N ASP A 392 -1.23 -11.04 9.78
CA ASP A 392 -1.13 -9.98 8.79
C ASP A 392 -0.91 -8.61 9.46
N TYR A 393 -1.87 -8.15 10.27
CA TYR A 393 -1.82 -6.85 10.92
C TYR A 393 -2.59 -6.83 12.25
N VAL A 394 -2.11 -6.01 13.22
CA VAL A 394 -2.81 -5.74 14.48
C VAL A 394 -3.61 -4.46 14.34
N HIS A 395 -4.93 -4.55 14.52
CA HIS A 395 -5.85 -3.41 14.36
C HIS A 395 -6.13 -2.70 15.69
N ARG A 396 -6.19 -3.47 16.78
CA ARG A 396 -6.54 -2.95 18.12
C ARG A 396 -5.92 -3.84 19.20
N VAL A 397 -5.55 -3.19 20.30
CA VAL A 397 -5.24 -3.83 21.57
C VAL A 397 -6.15 -3.16 22.60
N ASP A 398 -6.91 -3.95 23.34
CA ASP A 398 -7.65 -3.50 24.51
C ASP A 398 -7.08 -4.16 25.79
N ASP A 399 -7.77 -4.03 26.90
CA ASP A 399 -7.27 -4.54 28.19
C ASP A 399 -7.20 -6.07 28.24
N ASP A 400 -8.01 -6.76 27.43
CA ASP A 400 -8.17 -8.20 27.47
C ASP A 400 -7.62 -8.91 26.21
N HIS A 401 -7.71 -8.26 25.02
CA HIS A 401 -7.48 -8.92 23.73
C HIS A 401 -6.60 -8.10 22.80
N VAL A 402 -5.96 -8.83 21.89
CA VAL A 402 -5.37 -8.30 20.65
C VAL A 402 -6.26 -8.70 19.49
N TYR A 403 -6.72 -7.73 18.69
CA TYR A 403 -7.51 -7.92 17.47
C TYR A 403 -6.62 -7.75 16.25
N PHE A 404 -6.64 -8.73 15.37
CA PHE A 404 -5.73 -8.77 14.24
C PHE A 404 -6.35 -9.46 13.02
N THR A 405 -5.75 -9.26 11.87
CA THR A 405 -5.98 -10.08 10.69
C THR A 405 -4.88 -11.10 10.51
N ALA A 406 -5.22 -12.29 9.99
CA ALA A 406 -4.28 -13.38 9.79
C ALA A 406 -4.74 -14.34 8.68
N HIS A 407 -3.79 -15.10 8.13
CA HIS A 407 -4.03 -16.12 7.10
C HIS A 407 -4.29 -17.48 7.76
N LEU A 408 -5.44 -17.62 8.42
CA LEU A 408 -5.75 -18.77 9.28
C LEU A 408 -6.10 -20.06 8.55
N ASP A 409 -6.45 -19.99 7.26
CA ASP A 409 -6.85 -21.14 6.46
C ASP A 409 -5.68 -21.65 5.61
N GLN A 410 -5.08 -22.77 6.02
CA GLN A 410 -3.96 -23.38 5.31
C GLN A 410 -4.35 -23.92 3.92
N THR A 411 -5.63 -24.22 3.70
CA THR A 411 -6.14 -24.63 2.39
C THR A 411 -6.39 -23.46 1.45
N ARG A 412 -6.38 -22.23 1.98
CA ARG A 412 -6.53 -20.96 1.27
C ARG A 412 -5.58 -19.93 1.89
N PRO A 413 -4.24 -20.11 1.71
CA PRO A 413 -3.23 -19.41 2.49
C PRO A 413 -3.14 -17.91 2.24
N TYR A 414 -3.89 -17.38 1.29
CA TYR A 414 -3.98 -15.95 0.99
C TYR A 414 -5.31 -15.33 1.42
N ASP A 415 -6.28 -16.14 1.88
CA ASP A 415 -7.45 -15.59 2.54
C ASP A 415 -7.02 -14.94 3.87
N VAL A 416 -7.58 -13.78 4.15
CA VAL A 416 -7.27 -13.00 5.36
C VAL A 416 -8.51 -12.96 6.24
N HIS A 417 -8.39 -13.44 7.47
CA HIS A 417 -9.50 -13.53 8.42
C HIS A 417 -9.33 -12.62 9.60
N LEU A 418 -10.45 -12.13 10.13
CA LEU A 418 -10.49 -11.44 11.41
C LEU A 418 -10.28 -12.43 12.54
N ALA A 419 -9.47 -12.06 13.52
CA ALA A 419 -9.20 -12.87 14.70
C ALA A 419 -8.93 -12.00 15.92
N ARG A 420 -9.01 -12.63 17.10
CA ARG A 420 -8.52 -12.08 18.36
C ARG A 420 -7.82 -13.14 19.19
N VAL A 421 -6.97 -12.72 20.10
CA VAL A 421 -6.32 -13.58 21.08
C VAL A 421 -6.27 -12.87 22.43
N PRO A 422 -6.54 -13.58 23.56
CA PRO A 422 -6.43 -12.97 24.89
C PRO A 422 -4.98 -12.56 25.21
N LEU A 423 -4.78 -11.37 25.79
CA LEU A 423 -3.48 -10.94 26.31
C LEU A 423 -2.95 -11.87 27.41
N ALA A 424 -3.86 -12.52 28.14
CA ALA A 424 -3.51 -13.55 29.12
C ALA A 424 -3.00 -14.85 28.49
N GLY A 425 -3.06 -14.97 27.16
CA GLY A 425 -2.81 -16.21 26.43
C GLY A 425 -4.05 -17.09 26.36
N GLY A 426 -4.11 -17.95 25.35
CA GLY A 426 -5.25 -18.82 25.09
C GLY A 426 -5.40 -19.09 23.58
N PRO A 427 -6.48 -19.74 23.16
CA PRO A 427 -6.70 -20.02 21.75
C PRO A 427 -6.96 -18.73 20.96
N VAL A 428 -6.52 -18.72 19.70
CA VAL A 428 -6.93 -17.71 18.73
C VAL A 428 -8.39 -17.95 18.36
N GLU A 429 -9.20 -16.93 18.48
CA GLU A 429 -10.60 -16.94 18.08
C GLU A 429 -10.76 -16.28 16.71
N ARG A 430 -11.22 -17.04 15.71
CA ARG A 430 -11.57 -16.52 14.39
C ARG A 430 -12.92 -15.81 14.44
N LEU A 431 -13.00 -14.58 13.94
CA LEU A 431 -14.18 -13.72 14.01
C LEU A 431 -14.92 -13.61 12.66
N SER A 432 -14.36 -14.13 11.57
CA SER A 432 -14.96 -14.13 10.22
C SER A 432 -14.94 -15.52 9.62
N ASP A 433 -16.06 -15.94 8.98
CA ASP A 433 -16.23 -17.27 8.41
C ASP A 433 -16.19 -17.30 6.88
N GLN A 434 -16.47 -16.17 6.23
CA GLN A 434 -16.54 -16.07 4.79
C GLN A 434 -15.15 -16.20 4.15
N PRO A 435 -15.01 -16.84 2.98
CA PRO A 435 -13.76 -16.89 2.25
C PRO A 435 -13.40 -15.50 1.68
N GLY A 436 -12.11 -15.24 1.48
CA GLY A 436 -11.59 -14.03 0.86
C GLY A 436 -10.73 -13.19 1.77
N VAL A 437 -10.52 -11.95 1.37
CA VAL A 437 -9.71 -10.99 2.11
C VAL A 437 -10.62 -10.09 2.93
N HIS A 438 -10.54 -10.23 4.24
CA HIS A 438 -11.26 -9.43 5.22
C HIS A 438 -10.43 -8.24 5.70
N ARG A 439 -11.12 -7.14 5.96
CA ARG A 439 -10.59 -5.93 6.58
C ARG A 439 -11.49 -5.52 7.72
N MET A 440 -10.89 -5.12 8.84
CA MET A 440 -11.69 -4.63 9.97
C MET A 440 -11.42 -3.16 10.25
N MET A 441 -12.49 -2.44 10.58
CA MET A 441 -12.43 -1.06 11.03
C MET A 441 -13.28 -0.92 12.28
N PHE A 442 -12.63 -0.69 13.42
CA PHE A 442 -13.34 -0.49 14.68
C PHE A 442 -14.00 0.89 14.76
N ALA A 443 -15.18 0.92 15.37
CA ALA A 443 -15.72 2.18 15.90
C ALA A 443 -14.76 2.75 16.98
N PRO A 444 -14.74 4.06 17.19
CA PRO A 444 -13.89 4.69 18.22
C PRO A 444 -14.06 4.09 19.62
N THR A 445 -15.29 3.65 19.97
CA THR A 445 -15.57 2.96 21.24
C THR A 445 -14.92 1.56 21.34
N GLY A 446 -14.65 0.92 20.21
CA GLY A 446 -14.12 -0.44 20.14
C GLY A 446 -15.14 -1.55 20.38
N GLU A 447 -16.40 -1.24 20.59
CA GLU A 447 -17.47 -2.24 20.86
C GLU A 447 -17.96 -2.93 19.60
N VAL A 448 -17.92 -2.22 18.48
CA VAL A 448 -18.31 -2.72 17.15
C VAL A 448 -17.23 -2.44 16.13
N LEU A 449 -17.26 -3.19 15.04
CA LEU A 449 -16.38 -3.03 13.89
C LEU A 449 -17.14 -3.26 12.59
N ILE A 450 -16.66 -2.65 11.52
CA ILE A 450 -17.02 -3.01 10.15
C ILE A 450 -16.07 -4.08 9.67
N ASP A 451 -16.63 -5.17 9.16
CA ASP A 451 -15.93 -6.22 8.44
C ASP A 451 -16.29 -6.09 6.96
N THR A 452 -15.30 -5.76 6.14
CA THR A 452 -15.44 -5.70 4.67
C THR A 452 -14.59 -6.79 4.05
N TRP A 453 -15.18 -7.61 3.18
CA TRP A 453 -14.43 -8.66 2.48
C TRP A 453 -14.84 -8.80 1.02
N SER A 454 -13.95 -9.38 0.23
CA SER A 454 -14.18 -9.76 -1.17
C SER A 454 -13.31 -10.95 -1.58
N THR A 455 -13.67 -11.60 -2.69
CA THR A 455 -12.84 -12.57 -3.40
C THR A 455 -12.46 -12.01 -4.79
N PRO A 456 -11.58 -12.62 -5.55
CA PRO A 456 -11.31 -12.18 -6.92
C PRO A 456 -12.57 -12.18 -7.82
N ALA A 457 -13.52 -13.07 -7.54
CA ALA A 457 -14.73 -13.27 -8.35
C ALA A 457 -15.96 -12.55 -7.79
N GLU A 458 -15.92 -12.12 -6.54
CA GLU A 458 -17.07 -11.49 -5.86
C GLU A 458 -16.66 -10.12 -5.34
N GLY A 459 -17.46 -9.11 -5.66
CA GLY A 459 -17.29 -7.74 -5.20
C GLY A 459 -17.36 -7.61 -3.68
N PRO A 460 -16.93 -6.45 -3.12
CA PRO A 460 -16.89 -6.25 -1.68
C PRO A 460 -18.27 -6.32 -1.03
N ARG A 461 -18.27 -6.80 0.20
CA ARG A 461 -19.42 -6.77 1.12
C ARG A 461 -18.97 -6.24 2.47
N SER A 462 -19.79 -5.41 3.08
CA SER A 462 -19.54 -4.85 4.42
C SER A 462 -20.67 -5.21 5.38
N VAL A 463 -20.28 -5.62 6.58
CA VAL A 463 -21.22 -5.89 7.69
C VAL A 463 -20.75 -5.18 8.96
N LEU A 464 -21.68 -4.91 9.85
CA LEU A 464 -21.38 -4.48 11.21
C LEU A 464 -21.32 -5.72 12.11
N ARG A 465 -20.22 -5.86 12.87
CA ARG A 465 -20.04 -6.90 13.89
C ARG A 465 -19.79 -6.29 15.26
N ARG A 466 -20.09 -7.03 16.31
CA ARG A 466 -19.55 -6.75 17.64
C ARG A 466 -18.07 -7.17 17.71
N ALA A 467 -17.36 -6.70 18.70
CA ALA A 467 -15.95 -7.05 18.92
C ALA A 467 -15.72 -8.56 19.16
N ASP A 468 -16.76 -9.32 19.54
CA ASP A 468 -16.71 -10.78 19.66
C ASP A 468 -16.95 -11.52 18.32
N GLY A 469 -17.12 -10.80 17.21
CA GLY A 469 -17.38 -11.34 15.88
C GLY A 469 -18.85 -11.58 15.56
N SER A 470 -19.78 -11.43 16.54
CA SER A 470 -21.21 -11.63 16.28
C SER A 470 -21.76 -10.58 15.31
N LEU A 471 -22.54 -11.03 14.32
CA LEU A 471 -23.15 -10.16 13.31
C LEU A 471 -24.22 -9.28 13.94
N VAL A 472 -24.16 -7.98 13.67
CA VAL A 472 -25.21 -7.00 14.02
C VAL A 472 -26.15 -6.81 12.84
N CYS A 473 -25.61 -6.38 11.69
CA CYS A 473 -26.40 -6.21 10.45
C CYS A 473 -25.50 -6.20 9.22
N GLU A 474 -26.10 -6.38 8.04
CA GLU A 474 -25.47 -6.07 6.76
C GLU A 474 -25.49 -4.56 6.52
N LEU A 475 -24.42 -4.01 5.94
CA LEU A 475 -24.31 -2.59 5.64
C LEU A 475 -24.45 -2.33 4.14
N SER A 476 -23.58 -2.95 3.33
CA SER A 476 -23.52 -2.72 1.90
C SER A 476 -23.02 -3.98 1.17
N ALA A 477 -23.45 -4.15 -0.08
CA ALA A 477 -22.96 -5.20 -0.97
C ALA A 477 -22.73 -4.60 -2.35
N ALA A 478 -21.61 -4.97 -2.99
CA ALA A 478 -21.27 -4.45 -4.30
C ALA A 478 -22.31 -4.79 -5.36
N ASP A 479 -22.67 -3.80 -6.16
CA ASP A 479 -23.36 -4.00 -7.44
C ASP A 479 -22.30 -4.20 -8.53
N THR A 480 -22.25 -5.41 -9.08
CA THR A 480 -21.36 -5.81 -10.18
C THR A 480 -22.13 -6.03 -11.49
N SER A 481 -23.39 -5.63 -11.56
CA SER A 481 -24.27 -5.84 -12.73
C SER A 481 -23.76 -5.18 -14.01
N GLN A 482 -22.90 -4.17 -13.86
CA GLN A 482 -22.26 -3.48 -14.98
C GLN A 482 -20.98 -4.18 -15.49
N LEU A 483 -20.48 -5.20 -14.78
CA LEU A 483 -19.35 -5.99 -15.26
C LEU A 483 -19.83 -6.97 -16.35
N ASP A 484 -19.40 -6.72 -17.58
CA ASP A 484 -19.50 -7.69 -18.67
C ASP A 484 -18.18 -8.49 -18.68
N TRP A 485 -18.14 -9.59 -17.93
CA TRP A 485 -16.93 -10.36 -17.69
C TRP A 485 -17.20 -11.83 -17.40
N THR A 486 -16.23 -12.69 -17.69
CA THR A 486 -16.18 -14.05 -17.13
C THR A 486 -15.44 -13.97 -15.79
N PRO A 487 -16.02 -14.43 -14.66
CA PRO A 487 -15.37 -14.35 -13.34
C PRO A 487 -14.00 -15.02 -13.33
N PRO A 488 -13.02 -14.42 -12.64
CA PRO A 488 -11.68 -15.00 -12.49
C PRO A 488 -11.72 -16.34 -11.75
N ARG A 489 -10.72 -17.20 -12.04
CA ARG A 489 -10.60 -18.51 -11.40
C ARG A 489 -9.25 -18.61 -10.69
N GLN A 490 -9.27 -18.93 -9.41
CA GLN A 490 -8.05 -19.28 -8.68
C GLN A 490 -7.52 -20.63 -9.17
N PHE A 491 -6.20 -20.77 -9.15
CA PHE A 491 -5.53 -22.03 -9.47
C PHE A 491 -4.34 -22.24 -8.55
N THR A 492 -3.90 -23.49 -8.43
CA THR A 492 -2.64 -23.85 -7.80
C THR A 492 -1.70 -24.49 -8.81
N ALA A 493 -0.40 -24.35 -8.56
CA ALA A 493 0.64 -25.02 -9.31
C ALA A 493 1.79 -25.40 -8.37
N THR A 494 2.58 -26.40 -8.74
CA THR A 494 3.78 -26.77 -8.00
C THR A 494 4.97 -25.96 -8.51
N ALA A 495 5.73 -25.36 -7.60
CA ALA A 495 6.96 -24.64 -7.91
C ALA A 495 8.01 -25.57 -8.52
N ALA A 496 9.10 -24.98 -9.01
CA ALA A 496 10.18 -25.74 -9.64
C ALA A 496 10.94 -26.70 -8.69
N ASP A 497 10.79 -26.52 -7.37
CA ASP A 497 11.35 -27.46 -6.38
C ASP A 497 10.58 -28.80 -6.31
N GLY A 498 9.40 -28.89 -6.93
CA GLY A 498 8.55 -30.07 -6.95
C GLY A 498 7.70 -30.28 -5.67
N GLU A 499 7.77 -29.38 -4.72
CA GLU A 499 7.12 -29.50 -3.40
C GLU A 499 6.25 -28.31 -3.06
N THR A 500 6.70 -27.09 -3.30
CA THR A 500 6.00 -25.87 -2.86
C THR A 500 4.80 -25.57 -3.72
N GLU A 501 3.62 -25.45 -3.11
CA GLU A 501 2.41 -25.03 -3.80
C GLU A 501 2.40 -23.50 -3.99
N LEU A 502 2.19 -23.06 -5.24
CA LEU A 502 2.01 -21.69 -5.65
C LEU A 502 0.55 -21.42 -5.96
N TRP A 503 0.09 -20.20 -5.67
CA TRP A 503 -1.29 -19.76 -5.86
C TRP A 503 -1.36 -18.61 -6.83
N GLY A 504 -2.26 -18.71 -7.80
CA GLY A 504 -2.49 -17.68 -8.79
C GLY A 504 -3.95 -17.52 -9.15
N VAL A 505 -4.21 -16.52 -9.99
CA VAL A 505 -5.55 -16.22 -10.50
C VAL A 505 -5.50 -16.05 -12.02
N MET A 506 -6.39 -16.72 -12.74
CA MET A 506 -6.61 -16.54 -14.19
C MET A 506 -7.83 -15.64 -14.43
N PHE A 507 -7.71 -14.80 -15.44
CA PHE A 507 -8.75 -13.89 -15.92
C PHE A 507 -9.03 -14.21 -17.39
N PHE A 508 -10.28 -14.06 -17.80
CA PHE A 508 -10.80 -14.52 -19.08
C PHE A 508 -11.44 -13.37 -19.86
N PRO A 509 -11.51 -13.46 -21.21
CA PRO A 509 -12.36 -12.60 -22.00
C PRO A 509 -13.82 -12.71 -21.56
N ALA A 510 -14.63 -11.68 -21.81
CA ALA A 510 -16.06 -11.72 -21.48
C ALA A 510 -16.80 -12.85 -22.22
N ASP A 511 -16.41 -13.13 -23.47
CA ASP A 511 -16.96 -14.18 -24.34
C ASP A 511 -16.13 -15.48 -24.30
N PHE A 512 -15.51 -15.79 -23.18
CA PHE A 512 -14.63 -16.96 -23.01
C PHE A 512 -15.35 -18.27 -23.34
N ASP A 513 -14.72 -19.09 -24.16
CA ASP A 513 -15.18 -20.39 -24.61
C ASP A 513 -14.08 -21.43 -24.52
N GLU A 514 -14.22 -22.42 -23.65
CA GLU A 514 -13.18 -23.44 -23.39
C GLU A 514 -12.84 -24.30 -24.62
N THR A 515 -13.64 -24.25 -25.70
CA THR A 515 -13.34 -24.95 -26.95
C THR A 515 -12.43 -24.21 -27.91
N LYS A 516 -12.14 -22.94 -27.63
CA LYS A 516 -11.23 -22.09 -28.42
C LYS A 516 -9.82 -22.11 -27.85
N GLN A 517 -8.84 -21.62 -28.64
CA GLN A 517 -7.47 -21.41 -28.20
C GLN A 517 -7.23 -19.92 -27.90
N TYR A 518 -6.50 -19.65 -26.83
CA TYR A 518 -6.17 -18.29 -26.40
C TYR A 518 -4.68 -18.13 -26.18
N PRO A 519 -4.05 -17.03 -26.59
CA PRO A 519 -2.73 -16.66 -26.10
C PRO A 519 -2.79 -16.41 -24.59
N LEU A 520 -1.66 -16.67 -23.91
CA LEU A 520 -1.51 -16.49 -22.47
C LEU A 520 -0.69 -15.24 -22.17
N VAL A 521 -1.13 -14.40 -21.23
CA VAL A 521 -0.38 -13.24 -20.80
C VAL A 521 -0.21 -13.28 -19.28
N GLU A 522 1.03 -13.28 -18.83
CA GLU A 522 1.38 -13.15 -17.41
C GLU A 522 1.56 -11.70 -17.04
N TYR A 523 0.84 -11.26 -15.99
CA TYR A 523 1.17 -10.02 -15.29
C TYR A 523 2.01 -10.38 -14.07
N VAL A 524 3.27 -9.95 -14.05
CA VAL A 524 4.24 -10.38 -13.06
C VAL A 524 4.74 -9.23 -12.19
N TYR A 525 5.01 -9.52 -10.93
CA TYR A 525 5.85 -8.70 -10.06
C TYR A 525 7.06 -9.52 -9.57
N GLY A 526 6.84 -10.61 -8.83
CA GLY A 526 7.87 -11.55 -8.40
C GLY A 526 8.87 -10.99 -7.37
N GLY A 527 8.68 -9.75 -6.92
CA GLY A 527 9.58 -9.09 -5.98
C GLY A 527 9.28 -9.45 -4.51
N PRO A 528 10.32 -9.40 -3.65
CA PRO A 528 10.20 -9.76 -2.24
C PRO A 528 9.42 -8.74 -1.39
N GLN A 529 9.05 -7.59 -1.97
CA GLN A 529 8.36 -6.54 -1.23
C GLN A 529 6.88 -6.80 -1.11
N ILE A 530 6.25 -7.39 -2.14
CA ILE A 530 4.79 -7.52 -2.23
C ILE A 530 4.36 -8.79 -2.94
N ALA A 531 3.30 -9.42 -2.43
CA ALA A 531 2.49 -10.37 -3.16
C ALA A 531 1.48 -9.60 -4.03
N VAL A 532 1.29 -10.03 -5.28
CA VAL A 532 0.48 -9.29 -6.26
C VAL A 532 -0.63 -10.11 -6.89
N ALA A 533 -0.64 -11.43 -6.73
CA ALA A 533 -1.79 -12.22 -7.15
C ALA A 533 -3.03 -11.71 -6.40
N PRO A 534 -4.08 -11.28 -7.10
CA PRO A 534 -5.22 -10.65 -6.44
C PRO A 534 -6.06 -11.70 -5.73
N HIS A 535 -6.15 -11.63 -4.42
CA HIS A 535 -6.98 -12.49 -3.58
C HIS A 535 -8.28 -11.81 -3.16
N SER A 536 -8.51 -10.56 -3.61
CA SER A 536 -9.73 -9.78 -3.46
C SER A 536 -10.13 -9.14 -4.79
N SER A 537 -11.37 -8.68 -4.93
CA SER A 537 -11.86 -8.03 -6.15
C SER A 537 -11.24 -6.66 -6.41
N ASP A 538 -10.78 -5.99 -5.37
CA ASP A 538 -10.21 -4.64 -5.40
C ASP A 538 -8.68 -4.61 -5.47
N GLY A 539 -8.04 -5.76 -5.69
CA GLY A 539 -6.60 -5.88 -5.89
C GLY A 539 -6.04 -4.94 -6.97
N PHE A 540 -4.91 -4.23 -6.71
CA PHE A 540 -4.33 -3.18 -7.58
C PHE A 540 -4.12 -3.63 -9.04
N TYR A 541 -3.79 -4.89 -9.25
CA TYR A 541 -3.47 -5.43 -10.56
C TYR A 541 -4.68 -6.00 -11.30
N THR A 542 -5.80 -6.20 -10.63
CA THR A 542 -7.02 -6.79 -11.22
C THR A 542 -7.52 -5.98 -12.41
N LYS A 543 -7.50 -4.66 -12.32
CA LYS A 543 -7.90 -3.75 -13.40
C LYS A 543 -7.11 -3.98 -14.68
N LYS A 544 -5.77 -4.08 -14.61
CA LYS A 544 -4.89 -4.20 -15.78
C LYS A 544 -5.02 -5.57 -16.44
N VAL A 545 -5.03 -6.64 -15.65
CA VAL A 545 -5.17 -8.01 -16.17
C VAL A 545 -6.55 -8.23 -16.78
N LEU A 546 -7.61 -7.68 -16.18
CA LEU A 546 -8.95 -7.72 -16.75
C LEU A 546 -9.03 -6.99 -18.10
N ALA A 547 -8.40 -5.82 -18.21
CA ALA A 547 -8.36 -5.08 -19.47
C ALA A 547 -7.63 -5.87 -20.57
N LEU A 548 -6.47 -6.47 -20.24
CA LEU A 548 -5.75 -7.32 -21.19
C LEU A 548 -6.56 -8.55 -21.61
N ALA A 549 -7.29 -9.17 -20.68
CA ALA A 549 -8.15 -10.30 -21.01
C ALA A 549 -9.21 -9.93 -22.06
N GLN A 550 -9.76 -8.70 -22.02
CA GLN A 550 -10.75 -8.25 -23.02
C GLN A 550 -10.20 -8.12 -24.45
N LEU A 551 -8.88 -8.27 -24.65
CA LEU A 551 -8.26 -8.32 -25.97
C LEU A 551 -8.27 -9.74 -26.58
N GLY A 552 -8.89 -10.72 -25.91
CA GLY A 552 -8.94 -12.12 -26.33
C GLY A 552 -7.75 -12.94 -25.83
N TYR A 553 -7.16 -12.57 -24.70
CA TYR A 553 -6.15 -13.36 -23.99
C TYR A 553 -6.74 -14.05 -22.77
N VAL A 554 -6.17 -15.18 -22.37
CA VAL A 554 -6.25 -15.60 -20.98
C VAL A 554 -5.08 -14.91 -20.27
N THR A 555 -5.37 -14.19 -19.20
CA THR A 555 -4.32 -13.53 -18.42
C THR A 555 -4.22 -14.16 -17.04
N PHE A 556 -3.03 -14.16 -16.44
CA PHE A 556 -2.86 -14.69 -15.08
C PHE A 556 -1.85 -13.89 -14.28
N VAL A 557 -1.97 -14.04 -12.97
CA VAL A 557 -1.01 -13.54 -11.97
C VAL A 557 -0.71 -14.67 -11.00
N VAL A 558 0.55 -14.85 -10.66
CA VAL A 558 0.99 -15.81 -9.64
C VAL A 558 2.09 -15.19 -8.78
N ASP A 559 2.07 -15.53 -7.49
CA ASP A 559 3.16 -15.19 -6.57
C ASP A 559 4.08 -16.41 -6.41
N GLY A 560 5.29 -16.31 -6.96
CA GLY A 560 6.35 -17.31 -6.83
C GLY A 560 7.01 -17.30 -5.46
N ARG A 561 7.88 -18.28 -5.20
CA ARG A 561 8.73 -18.28 -4.00
C ARG A 561 9.59 -17.02 -3.96
N GLY A 562 9.77 -16.49 -2.76
CA GLY A 562 10.46 -15.22 -2.54
C GLY A 562 9.51 -14.03 -2.36
N THR A 563 8.21 -14.19 -2.65
CA THR A 563 7.21 -13.15 -2.31
C THR A 563 6.75 -13.28 -0.86
N PRO A 564 6.26 -12.18 -0.24
CA PRO A 564 5.82 -12.19 1.16
C PRO A 564 4.41 -12.79 1.34
N GLY A 565 3.98 -12.99 2.60
CA GLY A 565 2.62 -13.41 2.93
C GLY A 565 2.48 -14.91 3.24
N ARG A 566 3.58 -15.65 3.19
CA ARG A 566 3.69 -17.08 3.55
C ARG A 566 4.70 -17.26 4.71
N SER A 567 5.28 -18.45 4.82
CA SER A 567 6.34 -18.73 5.78
C SER A 567 7.60 -17.91 5.52
N LYS A 568 8.43 -17.76 6.55
CA LYS A 568 9.76 -17.16 6.40
C LYS A 568 10.61 -17.91 5.37
N ALA A 569 10.59 -19.24 5.37
CA ALA A 569 11.32 -20.06 4.40
C ALA A 569 10.88 -19.81 2.95
N PHE A 570 9.58 -19.60 2.71
CA PHE A 570 9.06 -19.26 1.38
C PHE A 570 9.60 -17.90 0.90
N HIS A 571 9.70 -16.93 1.80
CA HIS A 571 10.19 -15.59 1.50
C HIS A 571 11.71 -15.54 1.36
N ASP A 572 12.43 -16.24 2.23
CA ASP A 572 13.89 -16.16 2.36
C ASP A 572 14.68 -16.75 1.16
N VAL A 573 14.03 -17.44 0.22
CA VAL A 573 14.71 -17.94 -0.99
C VAL A 573 15.38 -16.83 -1.80
N VAL A 574 14.93 -15.57 -1.65
CA VAL A 574 15.52 -14.39 -2.31
C VAL A 574 16.79 -13.90 -1.62
N PHE A 575 17.10 -14.38 -0.42
CA PHE A 575 18.26 -13.90 0.31
C PHE A 575 19.56 -14.29 -0.40
N ARG A 576 20.32 -13.28 -0.83
CA ARG A 576 21.54 -13.40 -1.69
C ARG A 576 21.33 -14.02 -3.08
N ASP A 577 20.08 -14.30 -3.45
CA ASP A 577 19.72 -14.74 -4.79
C ASP A 577 18.26 -14.41 -5.12
N TRP A 578 17.98 -13.15 -5.43
CA TRP A 578 16.61 -12.72 -5.67
C TRP A 578 16.00 -13.23 -7.00
N THR A 579 16.81 -13.97 -7.80
CA THR A 579 16.34 -14.63 -9.03
C THR A 579 15.89 -16.07 -8.80
N ALA A 580 16.17 -16.65 -7.61
CA ALA A 580 16.01 -18.08 -7.35
C ALA A 580 14.58 -18.62 -7.58
N GLY A 581 13.55 -17.84 -7.23
CA GLY A 581 12.13 -18.19 -7.41
C GLY A 581 11.53 -17.69 -8.74
N LEU A 582 12.23 -16.88 -9.53
CA LEU A 582 11.64 -16.22 -10.69
C LEU A 582 11.47 -17.16 -11.89
N ALA A 583 12.45 -17.26 -12.77
CA ALA A 583 12.30 -18.00 -14.01
C ALA A 583 11.96 -19.49 -13.81
N PRO A 584 12.51 -20.22 -12.84
CA PRO A 584 12.13 -21.62 -12.62
C PRO A 584 10.66 -21.81 -12.24
N ASP A 585 10.16 -21.05 -11.25
CA ASP A 585 8.80 -21.22 -10.74
C ASP A 585 7.75 -20.77 -11.75
N HIS A 586 7.91 -19.58 -12.36
CA HIS A 586 6.98 -19.07 -13.37
C HIS A 586 6.92 -19.97 -14.60
N ALA A 587 8.07 -20.51 -15.05
CA ALA A 587 8.12 -21.49 -16.13
C ALA A 587 7.38 -22.80 -15.79
N ALA A 588 7.50 -23.27 -14.54
CA ALA A 588 6.77 -24.46 -14.08
C ALA A 588 5.27 -24.22 -14.06
N VAL A 589 4.82 -23.03 -13.64
CA VAL A 589 3.41 -22.62 -13.64
C VAL A 589 2.86 -22.63 -15.08
N VAL A 590 3.52 -21.95 -16.02
CA VAL A 590 3.05 -21.88 -17.43
C VAL A 590 2.92 -23.27 -18.04
N ARG A 591 3.90 -24.17 -17.84
CA ARG A 591 3.80 -25.55 -18.33
C ARG A 591 2.59 -26.27 -17.77
N GLN A 592 2.38 -26.23 -16.46
CA GLN A 592 1.24 -26.89 -15.80
C GLN A 592 -0.11 -26.31 -16.26
N LEU A 593 -0.22 -25.00 -16.48
CA LEU A 593 -1.44 -24.39 -17.02
C LEU A 593 -1.72 -24.90 -18.43
N LYS A 594 -0.71 -24.98 -19.31
CA LYS A 594 -0.84 -25.50 -20.68
C LYS A 594 -1.20 -26.98 -20.69
N GLU A 595 -0.67 -27.79 -19.77
CA GLU A 595 -0.99 -29.20 -19.64
C GLU A 595 -2.42 -29.46 -19.12
N ARG A 596 -2.90 -28.62 -18.20
CA ARG A 596 -4.24 -28.79 -17.59
C ARG A 596 -5.37 -28.25 -18.44
N HIS A 597 -5.12 -27.25 -19.27
CA HIS A 597 -6.13 -26.50 -19.98
C HIS A 597 -5.96 -26.58 -21.50
N THR A 598 -6.84 -27.30 -22.16
CA THR A 598 -6.80 -27.47 -23.62
C THR A 598 -6.85 -26.15 -24.38
N PHE A 599 -7.55 -25.17 -23.85
CA PHE A 599 -7.63 -23.82 -24.41
C PHE A 599 -6.33 -23.02 -24.36
N LEU A 600 -5.28 -23.54 -23.69
CA LEU A 600 -3.93 -22.97 -23.61
C LEU A 600 -2.85 -23.85 -24.28
N SER A 601 -3.18 -25.01 -24.82
CA SER A 601 -2.15 -25.99 -25.26
C SER A 601 -1.19 -25.43 -26.31
N GLU A 602 -1.67 -24.63 -27.26
CA GLU A 602 -0.87 -23.99 -28.31
C GLU A 602 -0.59 -22.51 -28.04
N ALA A 603 -0.79 -22.05 -26.79
CA ALA A 603 -0.68 -20.64 -26.47
C ALA A 603 0.73 -20.09 -26.69
N LYS A 604 0.85 -18.97 -27.42
CA LYS A 604 1.98 -18.06 -27.28
C LYS A 604 1.87 -17.36 -25.93
N VAL A 605 3.00 -17.10 -25.28
CA VAL A 605 3.02 -16.52 -23.94
C VAL A 605 3.69 -15.14 -23.96
N GLY A 606 2.95 -14.14 -23.48
CA GLY A 606 3.46 -12.82 -23.20
C GLY A 606 3.66 -12.61 -21.69
N VAL A 607 4.53 -11.67 -21.32
CA VAL A 607 4.71 -11.26 -19.95
C VAL A 607 4.79 -9.74 -19.86
N VAL A 608 4.18 -9.16 -18.82
CA VAL A 608 4.24 -7.72 -18.55
C VAL A 608 4.39 -7.45 -17.05
N GLY A 609 5.27 -6.53 -16.72
CA GLY A 609 5.46 -6.11 -15.34
C GLY A 609 6.06 -4.73 -15.21
N GLY A 610 5.85 -4.11 -14.05
CA GLY A 610 6.36 -2.78 -13.71
C GLY A 610 7.25 -2.80 -12.49
N SER A 611 8.18 -1.83 -12.41
CA SER A 611 9.13 -1.75 -11.30
C SER A 611 9.94 -3.04 -11.17
N TRP A 612 9.89 -3.71 -10.02
CA TRP A 612 10.45 -5.06 -9.90
C TRP A 612 9.83 -6.06 -10.87
N GLY A 613 8.53 -5.92 -11.18
CA GLY A 613 7.89 -6.73 -12.22
C GLY A 613 8.47 -6.49 -13.62
N GLY A 614 8.96 -5.29 -13.90
CA GLY A 614 9.69 -4.99 -15.13
C GLY A 614 11.05 -5.68 -15.18
N TYR A 615 11.76 -5.74 -14.07
CA TYR A 615 12.93 -6.57 -13.86
C TYR A 615 12.60 -8.03 -14.15
N THR A 616 11.55 -8.56 -13.50
CA THR A 616 11.12 -9.95 -13.64
C THR A 616 10.69 -10.28 -15.07
N ALA A 617 9.91 -9.41 -15.73
CA ALA A 617 9.45 -9.64 -17.10
C ALA A 617 10.63 -9.77 -18.09
N PHE A 618 11.64 -8.92 -17.95
CA PHE A 618 12.86 -9.05 -18.75
C PHE A 618 13.63 -10.33 -18.41
N HIS A 619 13.80 -10.64 -17.12
CA HIS A 619 14.50 -11.84 -16.67
C HIS A 619 13.84 -13.12 -17.22
N LEU A 620 12.52 -13.23 -17.14
CA LEU A 620 11.75 -14.35 -17.69
C LEU A 620 11.95 -14.49 -19.19
N ALA A 621 11.88 -13.40 -19.95
CA ALA A 621 12.04 -13.41 -21.39
C ALA A 621 13.47 -13.79 -21.84
N ALA A 622 14.48 -13.35 -21.09
CA ALA A 622 15.88 -13.65 -21.39
C ALA A 622 16.28 -15.10 -21.02
N GLU A 623 15.84 -15.58 -19.84
CA GLU A 623 16.15 -16.91 -19.33
C GLU A 623 15.27 -18.02 -19.94
N ARG A 624 14.05 -17.67 -20.35
CA ARG A 624 13.06 -18.65 -20.84
C ARG A 624 12.42 -18.21 -22.15
N PRO A 625 13.25 -17.96 -23.20
CA PRO A 625 12.74 -17.63 -24.53
C PRO A 625 11.97 -18.78 -25.20
N ASP A 626 12.12 -20.01 -24.68
CA ASP A 626 11.34 -21.18 -25.06
C ASP A 626 9.86 -21.08 -24.61
N ILE A 627 9.55 -20.22 -23.66
CA ILE A 627 8.20 -20.00 -23.11
C ILE A 627 7.68 -18.62 -23.51
N TYR A 628 8.40 -17.56 -23.17
CA TYR A 628 7.96 -16.17 -23.34
C TYR A 628 8.40 -15.63 -24.71
N THR A 629 7.43 -15.34 -25.57
CA THR A 629 7.68 -14.84 -26.94
C THR A 629 7.62 -13.32 -27.04
N ALA A 630 6.96 -12.64 -26.10
CA ALA A 630 6.84 -11.19 -26.04
C ALA A 630 6.89 -10.71 -24.58
N ALA A 631 7.66 -9.67 -24.31
CA ALA A 631 7.82 -9.13 -22.95
C ALA A 631 7.71 -7.61 -22.93
N VAL A 632 7.07 -7.10 -21.88
CA VAL A 632 6.93 -5.67 -21.60
C VAL A 632 7.45 -5.36 -20.21
N SER A 633 8.45 -4.48 -20.13
CA SER A 633 8.99 -3.96 -18.88
C SER A 633 8.69 -2.46 -18.78
N PHE A 634 8.08 -2.02 -17.69
CA PHE A 634 7.91 -0.59 -17.47
C PHE A 634 8.46 -0.14 -16.11
N ALA A 635 9.12 1.01 -16.11
CA ALA A 635 9.84 1.56 -14.96
C ALA A 635 10.72 0.52 -14.22
N PRO A 636 11.56 -0.29 -14.92
CA PRO A 636 12.27 -1.41 -14.32
C PRO A 636 13.55 -1.00 -13.61
N GLY A 637 13.84 -1.60 -12.44
CA GLY A 637 15.14 -1.48 -11.76
C GLY A 637 16.06 -2.62 -12.14
N PHE A 638 16.90 -2.47 -13.17
CA PHE A 638 17.77 -3.52 -13.69
C PHE A 638 19.13 -3.61 -12.99
N ASP A 639 19.54 -2.55 -12.31
CA ASP A 639 20.86 -2.43 -11.69
C ASP A 639 20.76 -2.67 -10.18
N PRO A 640 21.29 -3.78 -9.65
CA PRO A 640 21.22 -4.08 -8.22
C PRO A 640 22.04 -3.10 -7.37
N TYR A 641 22.90 -2.28 -7.97
CA TYR A 641 23.67 -1.24 -7.28
C TYR A 641 22.92 0.08 -7.18
N SER A 642 21.78 0.22 -7.87
CA SER A 642 21.09 1.50 -7.99
C SER A 642 20.40 1.95 -6.67
N SER A 643 20.15 1.06 -5.71
CA SER A 643 19.46 1.41 -4.46
C SER A 643 19.99 0.69 -3.23
N VAL A 644 20.11 1.41 -2.11
CA VAL A 644 20.41 0.85 -0.77
C VAL A 644 19.33 -0.14 -0.30
N LEU A 645 18.10 -0.04 -0.81
CA LEU A 645 17.00 -0.93 -0.44
C LEU A 645 17.28 -2.40 -0.78
N TYR A 646 18.18 -2.65 -1.73
CA TYR A 646 18.52 -4.00 -2.16
C TYR A 646 19.48 -4.71 -1.20
N GLU A 647 20.14 -3.97 -0.32
CA GLU A 647 21.10 -4.52 0.63
C GLU A 647 20.46 -5.47 1.65
N CYS A 648 19.20 -5.25 2.00
CA CYS A 648 18.48 -6.17 2.89
C CYS A 648 18.33 -7.58 2.29
N TYR A 649 18.28 -7.69 0.95
CA TYR A 649 18.19 -8.98 0.26
C TYR A 649 19.53 -9.53 -0.18
N LEU A 650 20.39 -8.68 -0.73
CA LEU A 650 21.64 -9.08 -1.37
C LEU A 650 22.86 -9.04 -0.44
N GLY A 651 22.74 -8.38 0.74
CA GLY A 651 23.89 -8.01 1.56
C GLY A 651 24.62 -6.82 0.97
N PHE A 652 25.87 -6.60 1.39
CA PHE A 652 26.67 -5.46 0.93
C PHE A 652 27.49 -5.81 -0.33
N PRO A 653 27.54 -4.92 -1.35
CA PRO A 653 28.31 -5.20 -2.58
C PRO A 653 29.79 -5.47 -2.35
N GLN A 654 30.36 -4.95 -1.24
CA GLN A 654 31.76 -5.15 -0.88
C GLN A 654 32.06 -6.60 -0.44
N THR A 655 31.10 -7.26 0.20
CA THR A 655 31.24 -8.63 0.76
C THR A 655 30.46 -9.67 -0.03
N ASP A 656 29.34 -9.31 -0.64
CA ASP A 656 28.38 -10.24 -1.27
C ASP A 656 28.34 -10.08 -2.81
N ARG A 657 29.52 -9.91 -3.42
CA ARG A 657 29.67 -9.61 -4.87
C ARG A 657 28.95 -10.62 -5.79
N ASP A 658 28.90 -11.88 -5.41
CA ASP A 658 28.27 -12.93 -6.20
C ASP A 658 26.75 -12.75 -6.28
N ALA A 659 26.12 -12.31 -5.17
CA ALA A 659 24.71 -11.98 -5.14
C ALA A 659 24.36 -10.84 -6.10
N TYR A 660 25.15 -9.78 -6.10
CA TYR A 660 24.97 -8.64 -7.00
C TYR A 660 25.19 -9.02 -8.46
N ARG A 661 26.22 -9.84 -8.77
CA ARG A 661 26.49 -10.30 -10.13
C ARG A 661 25.36 -11.19 -10.67
N LYS A 662 24.74 -12.02 -9.86
CA LYS A 662 23.56 -12.81 -10.24
C LYS A 662 22.34 -11.95 -10.51
N ALA A 663 22.18 -10.89 -9.70
CA ALA A 663 21.05 -9.99 -9.78
C ALA A 663 21.13 -8.99 -10.95
N GLU A 664 22.30 -8.75 -11.54
CA GLU A 664 22.49 -7.81 -12.62
C GLU A 664 21.97 -8.38 -13.95
N LEU A 665 21.04 -7.66 -14.62
CA LEU A 665 20.40 -8.14 -15.84
C LEU A 665 21.04 -7.67 -17.14
N PHE A 666 21.91 -6.66 -17.14
CA PHE A 666 22.52 -6.15 -18.37
C PHE A 666 23.26 -7.23 -19.18
N PRO A 667 24.00 -8.19 -18.57
CA PRO A 667 24.64 -9.27 -19.31
C PRO A 667 23.64 -10.20 -20.03
N LEU A 668 22.42 -10.35 -19.52
CA LEU A 668 21.38 -11.19 -20.12
C LEU A 668 20.80 -10.59 -21.41
N ALA A 669 21.10 -9.33 -21.73
CA ALA A 669 20.69 -8.71 -22.99
C ALA A 669 21.09 -9.54 -24.22
N THR A 670 22.22 -10.25 -24.16
CA THR A 670 22.68 -11.14 -25.25
C THR A 670 21.82 -12.38 -25.48
N GLN A 671 21.09 -12.81 -24.44
CA GLN A 671 20.24 -14.01 -24.44
C GLN A 671 18.82 -13.71 -24.93
N LEU A 672 18.38 -12.44 -24.86
CA LEU A 672 17.03 -12.06 -25.25
C LEU A 672 16.75 -12.44 -26.72
N SER A 673 15.71 -13.22 -26.97
CA SER A 673 15.20 -13.54 -28.31
C SER A 673 13.70 -13.30 -28.45
N SER A 674 13.06 -12.88 -27.37
CA SER A 674 11.65 -12.47 -27.34
C SER A 674 11.52 -11.06 -27.89
N GLU A 675 10.37 -10.73 -28.46
CA GLU A 675 10.00 -9.34 -28.76
C GLU A 675 9.93 -8.55 -27.45
N PHE A 676 10.51 -7.35 -27.43
CA PHE A 676 10.67 -6.60 -26.19
C PHE A 676 10.24 -5.13 -26.29
N LEU A 677 9.39 -4.72 -25.37
CA LEU A 677 8.99 -3.33 -25.19
C LEU A 677 9.42 -2.85 -23.78
N LEU A 678 10.19 -1.79 -23.76
CA LEU A 678 10.61 -1.08 -22.56
C LEU A 678 9.84 0.24 -22.46
N ALA A 679 9.44 0.67 -21.26
CA ALA A 679 8.83 1.98 -21.03
C ALA A 679 9.34 2.60 -19.72
N CYS A 680 9.59 3.92 -19.72
CA CYS A 680 10.01 4.63 -18.51
C CYS A 680 9.65 6.10 -18.54
N GLY A 681 9.37 6.68 -17.37
CA GLY A 681 9.17 8.11 -17.18
C GLY A 681 10.51 8.87 -17.12
N THR A 682 10.58 10.05 -17.71
CA THR A 682 11.85 10.83 -17.79
C THR A 682 12.31 11.40 -16.45
N ILE A 683 11.40 11.55 -15.48
CA ILE A 683 11.71 12.02 -14.14
C ILE A 683 11.61 10.89 -13.07
N ASP A 684 11.62 9.63 -13.51
CA ASP A 684 11.78 8.49 -12.63
C ASP A 684 13.25 8.37 -12.18
N HIS A 685 13.55 8.93 -11.02
CA HIS A 685 14.91 8.96 -10.49
C HIS A 685 15.47 7.59 -10.09
N ALA A 686 14.59 6.59 -9.93
CA ALA A 686 15.00 5.24 -9.55
C ALA A 686 15.37 4.38 -10.77
N THR A 687 14.63 4.50 -11.89
CA THR A 687 14.72 3.51 -12.97
C THR A 687 15.03 4.09 -14.35
N TRP A 688 15.00 5.42 -14.53
CA TRP A 688 15.34 6.05 -15.81
C TRP A 688 16.74 5.69 -16.29
N THR A 689 17.73 5.84 -15.41
CA THR A 689 19.14 5.51 -15.74
C THR A 689 19.30 4.04 -16.10
N ASP A 690 18.63 3.13 -15.39
CA ASP A 690 18.67 1.70 -15.64
C ASP A 690 18.07 1.34 -16.99
N SER A 691 16.95 2.00 -17.36
CA SER A 691 16.31 1.85 -18.66
C SER A 691 17.24 2.25 -19.79
N ILE A 692 17.97 3.38 -19.67
CA ILE A 692 18.94 3.82 -20.68
C ILE A 692 20.14 2.85 -20.78
N LYS A 693 20.65 2.36 -19.64
CA LYS A 693 21.73 1.34 -19.61
C LYS A 693 21.29 0.05 -20.30
N MET A 694 20.03 -0.39 -20.09
CA MET A 694 19.51 -1.59 -20.75
C MET A 694 19.35 -1.39 -22.26
N CYS A 695 18.86 -0.24 -22.72
CA CYS A 695 18.84 0.07 -24.16
C CYS A 695 20.24 -0.04 -24.78
N GLU A 696 21.26 0.51 -24.14
CA GLU A 696 22.66 0.39 -24.62
C GLU A 696 23.12 -1.07 -24.64
N ALA A 697 22.81 -1.86 -23.61
CA ALA A 697 23.16 -3.28 -23.56
C ALA A 697 22.51 -4.08 -24.71
N LEU A 698 21.22 -3.82 -24.99
CA LEU A 698 20.47 -4.44 -26.08
C LEU A 698 21.03 -4.04 -27.45
N ILE A 699 21.34 -2.76 -27.68
CA ILE A 699 21.94 -2.26 -28.91
C ILE A 699 23.30 -2.95 -29.16
N ARG A 700 24.16 -3.02 -28.13
CA ARG A 700 25.46 -3.72 -28.25
C ARG A 700 25.32 -5.20 -28.50
N ALA A 701 24.27 -5.82 -27.99
CA ALA A 701 23.93 -7.22 -28.24
C ALA A 701 23.26 -7.46 -29.61
N GLY A 702 22.99 -6.40 -30.40
CA GLY A 702 22.28 -6.49 -31.67
C GLY A 702 20.85 -6.94 -31.56
N LYS A 703 20.17 -6.58 -30.40
CA LYS A 703 18.77 -6.94 -30.11
C LYS A 703 17.86 -5.78 -30.42
N GLU A 704 16.87 -6.02 -31.26
CA GLU A 704 15.81 -5.04 -31.53
C GLU A 704 14.88 -4.95 -30.33
N HIS A 705 14.40 -3.73 -30.06
CA HIS A 705 13.45 -3.47 -28.98
C HIS A 705 12.69 -2.16 -29.24
N GLU A 706 11.48 -2.04 -28.67
CA GLU A 706 10.76 -0.78 -28.63
C GLU A 706 11.06 -0.07 -27.30
N PHE A 707 11.24 1.27 -27.34
CA PHE A 707 11.35 2.09 -26.12
C PHE A 707 10.33 3.20 -26.12
N VAL A 708 9.42 3.16 -25.15
CA VAL A 708 8.40 4.18 -24.90
C VAL A 708 8.90 5.12 -23.81
N VAL A 709 9.24 6.34 -24.20
CA VAL A 709 9.61 7.41 -23.28
C VAL A 709 8.37 8.18 -22.90
N LEU A 710 8.12 8.33 -21.59
CA LEU A 710 6.99 9.08 -21.03
C LEU A 710 7.49 10.38 -20.39
N PRO A 711 7.35 11.54 -21.08
CA PRO A 711 7.88 12.82 -20.61
C PRO A 711 7.22 13.25 -19.30
N GLU A 712 8.01 13.80 -18.37
CA GLU A 712 7.59 14.34 -17.06
C GLU A 712 6.85 13.30 -16.18
N GLN A 713 6.98 12.01 -16.48
CA GLN A 713 6.38 10.99 -15.62
C GLN A 713 7.41 10.48 -14.59
N PRO A 714 7.02 10.38 -13.32
CA PRO A 714 7.78 9.69 -12.28
C PRO A 714 7.62 8.17 -12.40
N HIS A 715 7.93 7.43 -11.34
CA HIS A 715 7.80 5.96 -11.30
C HIS A 715 6.39 5.44 -11.54
N GLY A 716 5.36 6.18 -11.12
CA GLY A 716 3.95 5.97 -11.49
C GLY A 716 3.55 6.96 -12.59
N PHE A 717 2.63 6.57 -13.46
CA PHE A 717 2.15 7.41 -14.55
C PHE A 717 0.82 8.08 -14.17
N ASP A 718 0.63 9.34 -14.56
CA ASP A 718 -0.67 9.98 -14.46
C ASP A 718 -1.71 9.27 -15.37
N ALA A 719 -2.99 9.57 -15.18
CA ALA A 719 -4.07 8.87 -15.87
C ALA A 719 -3.97 8.93 -17.42
N VAL A 720 -3.46 10.04 -17.97
CA VAL A 720 -3.30 10.22 -19.43
C VAL A 720 -2.18 9.34 -19.96
N HIS A 721 -1.02 9.37 -19.30
CA HIS A 721 0.15 8.58 -19.69
C HIS A 721 -0.05 7.09 -19.41
N ASP A 722 -0.73 6.71 -18.31
CA ASP A 722 -1.09 5.34 -18.00
C ASP A 722 -2.01 4.76 -19.10
N SER A 723 -3.05 5.48 -19.49
CA SER A 723 -3.96 5.06 -20.56
C SER A 723 -3.21 4.95 -21.91
N TYR A 724 -2.33 5.89 -22.24
CA TYR A 724 -1.50 5.82 -23.44
C TYR A 724 -0.58 4.59 -23.42
N PHE A 725 0.12 4.36 -22.31
CA PHE A 725 1.02 3.23 -22.15
C PHE A 725 0.29 1.89 -22.32
N TRP A 726 -0.83 1.68 -21.65
CA TRP A 726 -1.57 0.40 -21.75
C TRP A 726 -2.14 0.15 -23.14
N ARG A 727 -2.49 1.19 -23.89
CA ARG A 727 -2.84 1.06 -25.31
C ARG A 727 -1.65 0.65 -26.17
N LYS A 728 -0.45 1.12 -25.86
CA LYS A 728 0.79 0.65 -26.50
C LYS A 728 1.05 -0.83 -26.18
N VAL A 729 0.88 -1.26 -24.93
CA VAL A 729 0.97 -2.67 -24.53
C VAL A 729 -0.04 -3.53 -25.29
N ALA A 730 -1.28 -3.08 -25.41
CA ALA A 730 -2.31 -3.76 -26.17
C ALA A 730 -1.95 -3.92 -27.65
N ALA A 731 -1.39 -2.88 -28.27
CA ALA A 731 -0.93 -2.92 -29.65
C ALA A 731 0.25 -3.87 -29.84
N PHE A 732 1.20 -3.84 -28.92
CA PHE A 732 2.39 -4.69 -28.91
C PHE A 732 2.00 -6.18 -28.81
N PHE A 733 1.19 -6.56 -27.84
CA PHE A 733 0.77 -7.96 -27.69
C PHE A 733 -0.08 -8.45 -28.88
N ARG A 734 -0.92 -7.59 -29.46
CA ARG A 734 -1.64 -7.97 -30.69
C ARG A 734 -0.71 -8.28 -31.85
N ALA A 735 0.36 -7.50 -32.03
CA ALA A 735 1.31 -7.71 -33.10
C ALA A 735 2.10 -9.03 -32.96
N HIS A 736 2.38 -9.45 -31.71
CA HIS A 736 3.32 -10.54 -31.46
C HIS A 736 2.70 -11.82 -30.91
N LEU A 737 1.48 -11.76 -30.30
CA LEU A 737 0.82 -12.94 -29.73
C LEU A 737 -0.35 -13.45 -30.56
N GLN A 738 -1.03 -12.59 -31.34
CA GLN A 738 -2.18 -13.02 -32.15
C GLN A 738 -1.72 -13.42 -33.57
N GLU A 739 -2.21 -14.54 -34.08
CA GLU A 739 -1.95 -14.95 -35.45
C GLU A 739 -2.84 -14.21 -36.44
N GLY A 740 -2.26 -13.62 -37.47
CA GLY A 740 -3.02 -13.20 -38.64
C GLY A 740 -3.07 -11.74 -39.04
N ASN A 741 -2.24 -10.85 -38.46
CA ASN A 741 -2.11 -9.45 -38.93
C ASN A 741 -0.65 -9.10 -39.27
N ARG A 742 -0.07 -9.77 -40.26
CA ARG A 742 1.08 -9.28 -41.02
C ARG A 742 0.67 -8.82 -42.40
#